data_a4bce6a42a2854816eeff4365bfdf9fb
#
_entry.id   a4bce6a42a2854816eeff4365bfdf9fb
#
_cell.length_a   1.000
_cell.length_b   1.000
_cell.length_c   1.000
_cell.angle_alpha   90.00
_cell.angle_beta   90.00
_cell.angle_gamma   90.00
#
_symmetry.space_group_name_H-M   'P 1'
#
loop_
_entity.id
_entity.type
_entity.pdbx_description
1 polymer ?
#
loop_
_entity_poly.entity_id
_entity_poly.type
_entity_poly.pdbx_seq_one_letter_code
_entity_poly.pdbx_strand_id
1 'polypeptide(L)'
;MFQDTLMVPLGNLLGFFSKRRKKETYNVEELRLAFKARYHRFKLLLNANNRALEVMATMEEALRGTQPFGMTFVLSHCTRVSANVWQVVRHLNDLAPGKYEALFDRFKEIQKKINPFIQHRRLSREGPLVLPLEAVDRNMADLVGSKMANLGEIKNRIQLRVSKGFVITAQGYQRFMEHNDLQAEIDRRIQAADIEGPEALYGLSADIQQLIIRSPLPQDLEKAVLDRYRALEAEEGEGTTVAVRSSALGEDMAGTSFAGQYRSALNVSRENILEAYKEVLASKYSVPAMTYRLNRGIRDEDVAICAGCTSMVDAVSGGVVYSRNPVDIRDDSIVVSSVWGLPKSVVEGSVATDLFIISRGEPLAVRRKEIPVKEEEFVCYPQEGVCRMEMDEDKGGLPSLSEEQVLELARMAVKLEKYYGAPQDIEWATEQDGSIVVLQCRPLQQMERYHALGSEARDDSVILKGGFTASPGAGVGEVFFVKKDMDALRFPQGGVLVTAQALPRWATLLSRTAAVVSEKGSVAGHLANVAREFGVPALFGVAGAVERLRKGQLVTVDADGLRVYEGRVEAVLEGQEEGPKNLMEGSPVFEALKGAGAHIIPLYLLDPDSPHFRPKNCRTFHDITRFCHEKAVYEMFRFGEEHRFPEAKSKRLVCDVPMQFWVINLDDGFREEVEGRHVTLDNIVSIPMRALWEGMTAVPWGGPPPVDAKGFMSILVEASSNPALDPSLRSSFSVRNYFMISKHFCSLQSRFGFHFCTVEALVGKRDMENYISFQFKGGAANLERRVIRAHFVAEILEGYGFQTRVKEDGSFARLEGYDQAFMVHRLRVLGHLLTHTRQLDMVMNNRASVKHHRDKMMADLQGFIRRE
;
A
#
# COMPACT_ATOMS: atom_id res chain seq x y z
N MET A 1 6.84 51.16 -70.64
CA MET A 1 7.82 52.22 -70.78
C MET A 1 8.87 51.95 -69.76
N PHE A 2 10.11 51.70 -70.35
CA PHE A 2 11.47 51.73 -69.79
C PHE A 2 11.68 50.89 -68.48
N GLN A 3 12.26 49.63 -68.53
CA GLN A 3 13.71 49.33 -68.85
C GLN A 3 14.64 50.35 -68.22
N ASP A 4 15.36 49.93 -67.18
CA ASP A 4 16.82 49.99 -67.19
C ASP A 4 17.46 49.04 -66.18
N THR A 5 18.35 48.30 -66.63
CA THR A 5 19.31 47.34 -66.18
C THR A 5 20.33 47.92 -65.24
N LEU A 6 20.67 47.30 -64.14
CA LEU A 6 21.99 47.49 -63.49
C LEU A 6 22.53 46.14 -63.04
N MET A 7 23.42 45.58 -63.82
CA MET A 7 24.30 44.45 -63.42
C MET A 7 25.25 44.94 -62.34
N VAL A 8 25.30 44.17 -61.26
CA VAL A 8 26.37 44.26 -60.25
C VAL A 8 27.12 42.91 -60.25
N PRO A 9 28.45 42.92 -60.22
CA PRO A 9 29.26 41.75 -60.56
C PRO A 9 29.31 40.74 -59.47
N LEU A 10 29.15 39.45 -59.85
CA LEU A 10 29.11 38.20 -59.05
C LEU A 10 30.50 37.81 -58.46
N GLY A 11 31.34 38.77 -58.09
CA GLY A 11 32.72 38.51 -57.67
C GLY A 11 32.98 38.48 -56.18
N ASN A 12 32.04 38.93 -55.28
CA ASN A 12 32.34 39.15 -53.87
C ASN A 12 31.42 38.34 -52.85
N LEU A 13 30.68 37.40 -53.33
CA LEU A 13 29.83 36.59 -52.45
C LEU A 13 30.43 35.22 -52.05
N LEU A 14 31.62 34.89 -52.55
CA LEU A 14 32.33 33.65 -52.17
C LEU A 14 33.38 33.83 -51.06
N GLY A 15 33.54 35.06 -50.53
CA GLY A 15 34.53 35.39 -49.52
C GLY A 15 34.00 35.24 -48.04
N PHE A 16 32.69 35.08 -47.82
CA PHE A 16 32.14 35.12 -46.48
C PHE A 16 31.83 33.73 -45.85
N PHE A 17 32.04 32.62 -46.54
CA PHE A 17 31.80 31.27 -46.06
C PHE A 17 33.05 30.45 -45.75
N SER A 18 34.24 31.05 -45.74
CA SER A 18 35.42 30.35 -45.22
C SER A 18 35.86 30.89 -43.86
N LYS A 19 34.99 30.83 -42.84
CA LYS A 19 35.51 30.76 -41.50
C LYS A 19 36.13 29.35 -41.35
N ARG A 20 37.46 29.30 -41.60
CA ARG A 20 38.32 28.20 -41.16
C ARG A 20 38.04 27.93 -39.71
N ARG A 21 37.23 26.90 -39.40
CA ARG A 21 37.27 26.24 -38.10
C ARG A 21 38.71 25.78 -37.90
N LYS A 22 39.42 26.39 -36.95
CA LYS A 22 40.70 25.88 -36.47
C LYS A 22 40.48 24.38 -36.18
N LYS A 23 41.25 23.53 -36.85
CA LYS A 23 41.42 22.13 -36.46
C LYS A 23 42.10 22.14 -35.10
N GLU A 24 41.31 22.07 -34.02
CA GLU A 24 41.85 21.68 -32.73
C GLU A 24 42.25 20.20 -32.87
N THR A 25 43.53 19.94 -32.98
CA THR A 25 44.14 18.62 -32.89
C THR A 25 44.08 18.24 -31.40
N TYR A 26 42.94 17.69 -30.97
CA TYR A 26 42.85 17.08 -29.64
C TYR A 26 43.82 15.91 -29.55
N ASN A 27 44.59 15.86 -28.45
CA ASN A 27 45.40 14.72 -28.11
C ASN A 27 44.49 13.50 -27.93
N VAL A 28 44.82 12.34 -28.51
CA VAL A 28 44.04 11.09 -28.44
C VAL A 28 43.73 10.70 -26.99
N GLU A 29 44.67 10.99 -26.08
CA GLU A 29 44.53 10.74 -24.64
C GLU A 29 43.44 11.62 -23.99
N GLU A 30 43.34 12.88 -24.33
CA GLU A 30 42.31 13.82 -23.85
C GLU A 30 40.92 13.41 -24.33
N LEU A 31 40.77 12.98 -25.57
CA LEU A 31 39.52 12.45 -26.12
C LEU A 31 39.09 11.16 -25.43
N ARG A 32 40.05 10.32 -25.06
CA ARG A 32 39.84 9.05 -24.33
C ARG A 32 39.35 9.33 -22.94
N LEU A 33 39.94 10.24 -22.20
CA LEU A 33 39.51 10.67 -20.88
C LEU A 33 38.12 11.30 -20.91
N ALA A 34 37.88 12.18 -21.92
CA ALA A 34 36.56 12.80 -22.11
C ALA A 34 35.46 11.75 -22.38
N PHE A 35 35.76 10.74 -23.20
CA PHE A 35 34.82 9.64 -23.47
C PHE A 35 34.55 8.78 -22.21
N LYS A 36 35.60 8.42 -21.45
CA LYS A 36 35.46 7.71 -20.18
C LYS A 36 34.56 8.47 -19.18
N ALA A 37 34.76 9.77 -19.05
CA ALA A 37 33.94 10.63 -18.18
C ALA A 37 32.48 10.68 -18.65
N ARG A 38 32.23 10.82 -19.98
CA ARG A 38 30.87 10.80 -20.55
C ARG A 38 30.20 9.43 -20.34
N TYR A 39 30.92 8.36 -20.61
CA TYR A 39 30.40 7.01 -20.40
C TYR A 39 30.01 6.76 -18.95
N HIS A 40 30.86 7.19 -17.99
CA HIS A 40 30.53 7.10 -16.56
C HIS A 40 29.22 7.87 -16.24
N ARG A 41 29.04 9.09 -16.75
CA ARG A 41 27.83 9.87 -16.56
C ARG A 41 26.61 9.24 -17.22
N PHE A 42 26.77 8.68 -18.40
CA PHE A 42 25.73 7.90 -19.07
C PHE A 42 25.29 6.70 -18.23
N LYS A 43 26.24 5.95 -17.65
CA LYS A 43 25.97 4.83 -16.75
C LYS A 43 25.21 5.29 -15.50
N LEU A 44 25.61 6.40 -14.89
CA LEU A 44 24.88 6.97 -13.73
C LEU A 44 23.45 7.38 -14.11
N LEU A 45 23.26 7.96 -15.30
CA LEU A 45 21.93 8.29 -15.82
C LEU A 45 21.07 7.03 -15.97
N LEU A 46 21.57 5.97 -16.60
CA LEU A 46 20.84 4.72 -16.79
C LEU A 46 20.44 4.08 -15.46
N ASN A 47 21.35 4.09 -14.47
CA ASN A 47 21.05 3.56 -13.13
C ASN A 47 19.96 4.38 -12.43
N ALA A 48 20.02 5.72 -12.48
CA ALA A 48 18.98 6.57 -11.91
C ALA A 48 17.63 6.40 -12.63
N ASN A 49 17.67 6.26 -13.97
CA ASN A 49 16.48 5.99 -14.78
C ASN A 49 15.79 4.68 -14.39
N ASN A 50 16.57 3.60 -14.29
CA ASN A 50 16.04 2.29 -13.91
C ASN A 50 15.39 2.32 -12.50
N ARG A 51 16.07 2.96 -11.53
CA ARG A 51 15.51 3.15 -10.19
C ARG A 51 14.22 3.98 -10.19
N ALA A 52 14.15 5.03 -11.00
CA ALA A 52 12.92 5.82 -11.13
C ALA A 52 11.76 4.98 -11.67
N LEU A 53 12.00 4.19 -12.73
CA LEU A 53 10.99 3.31 -13.34
C LEU A 53 10.54 2.19 -12.39
N GLU A 54 11.46 1.63 -11.61
CA GLU A 54 11.15 0.62 -10.60
C GLU A 54 10.20 1.18 -9.52
N VAL A 55 10.49 2.38 -9.01
CA VAL A 55 9.63 3.03 -8.02
C VAL A 55 8.27 3.39 -8.63
N MET A 56 8.21 3.87 -9.88
CA MET A 56 6.94 4.15 -10.58
C MET A 56 6.08 2.90 -10.71
N ALA A 57 6.69 1.76 -11.04
CA ALA A 57 5.96 0.49 -11.13
C ALA A 57 5.42 0.02 -9.77
N THR A 58 6.18 0.19 -8.69
CA THR A 58 5.70 -0.10 -7.33
C THR A 58 4.51 0.78 -6.94
N MET A 59 4.54 2.07 -7.32
CA MET A 59 3.41 2.98 -7.09
C MET A 59 2.16 2.57 -7.91
N GLU A 60 2.34 2.14 -9.15
CA GLU A 60 1.24 1.65 -10.00
C GLU A 60 0.63 0.36 -9.47
N GLU A 61 1.47 -0.56 -8.99
CA GLU A 61 1.04 -1.80 -8.34
C GLU A 61 0.22 -1.53 -7.07
N ALA A 62 0.66 -0.57 -6.25
CA ALA A 62 -0.09 -0.15 -5.06
C ALA A 62 -1.48 0.43 -5.40
N LEU A 63 -1.60 1.19 -6.50
CA LEU A 63 -2.89 1.73 -6.96
C LEU A 63 -3.85 0.67 -7.50
N ARG A 64 -3.33 -0.45 -8.04
CA ARG A 64 -4.12 -1.56 -8.58
C ARG A 64 -4.36 -2.69 -7.58
N GLY A 65 -3.52 -2.76 -6.56
CA GLY A 65 -3.53 -3.83 -5.57
C GLY A 65 -4.56 -3.60 -4.47
N THR A 66 -4.69 -4.62 -3.62
CA THR A 66 -5.54 -4.60 -2.42
C THR A 66 -4.71 -4.44 -1.13
N GLN A 67 -3.38 -4.37 -1.24
CA GLN A 67 -2.49 -4.22 -0.09
C GLN A 67 -2.59 -2.80 0.47
N PRO A 68 -2.81 -2.64 1.78
CA PRO A 68 -2.90 -1.34 2.40
C PRO A 68 -1.52 -0.65 2.45
N PHE A 69 -1.51 0.66 2.24
CA PHE A 69 -0.31 1.49 2.36
C PHE A 69 -0.63 2.81 3.07
N GLY A 70 0.37 3.36 3.77
CA GLY A 70 0.23 4.62 4.51
C GLY A 70 0.78 5.82 3.75
N MET A 71 0.60 7.02 4.32
CA MET A 71 1.15 8.25 3.76
C MET A 71 2.68 8.24 3.66
N THR A 72 3.35 7.53 4.57
CA THR A 72 4.80 7.30 4.54
C THR A 72 5.25 6.63 3.23
N PHE A 73 4.48 5.64 2.75
CA PHE A 73 4.72 5.02 1.45
C PHE A 73 4.65 6.05 0.33
N VAL A 74 3.60 6.88 0.31
CA VAL A 74 3.41 7.92 -0.72
C VAL A 74 4.56 8.92 -0.71
N LEU A 75 4.91 9.45 0.46
CA LEU A 75 6.01 10.41 0.65
C LEU A 75 7.36 9.83 0.21
N SER A 76 7.68 8.62 0.68
CA SER A 76 8.94 7.94 0.37
C SER A 76 9.08 7.70 -1.14
N HIS A 77 8.04 7.15 -1.79
CA HIS A 77 8.09 6.84 -3.23
C HIS A 77 8.11 8.10 -4.09
N CYS A 78 7.31 9.12 -3.79
CA CYS A 78 7.36 10.41 -4.48
C CYS A 78 8.73 11.07 -4.35
N THR A 79 9.34 11.05 -3.16
CA THR A 79 10.68 11.61 -2.92
C THR A 79 11.75 10.83 -3.68
N ARG A 80 11.71 9.50 -3.64
CA ARG A 80 12.66 8.63 -4.37
C ARG A 80 12.56 8.81 -5.87
N VAL A 81 11.36 8.87 -6.43
CA VAL A 81 11.16 9.16 -7.87
C VAL A 81 11.72 10.53 -8.20
N SER A 82 11.36 11.58 -7.45
CA SER A 82 11.83 12.94 -7.67
C SER A 82 13.36 13.04 -7.67
N ALA A 83 14.00 12.42 -6.67
CA ALA A 83 15.47 12.41 -6.56
C ALA A 83 16.13 11.69 -7.73
N ASN A 84 15.62 10.55 -8.15
CA ASN A 84 16.16 9.81 -9.29
C ASN A 84 15.95 10.57 -10.63
N VAL A 85 14.76 11.13 -10.85
CA VAL A 85 14.47 11.93 -12.05
C VAL A 85 15.35 13.18 -12.09
N TRP A 86 15.58 13.85 -10.95
CA TRP A 86 16.52 14.95 -10.86
C TRP A 86 17.95 14.54 -11.27
N GLN A 87 18.42 13.38 -10.78
CA GLN A 87 19.72 12.83 -11.19
C GLN A 87 19.78 12.54 -12.68
N VAL A 88 18.72 11.96 -13.27
CA VAL A 88 18.62 11.71 -14.71
C VAL A 88 18.76 13.02 -15.51
N VAL A 89 18.03 14.07 -15.12
CA VAL A 89 18.11 15.40 -15.76
C VAL A 89 19.52 15.99 -15.62
N ARG A 90 20.09 15.93 -14.43
CA ARG A 90 21.45 16.43 -14.14
C ARG A 90 22.49 15.72 -15.00
N HIS A 91 22.49 14.38 -15.01
CA HIS A 91 23.47 13.63 -15.79
C HIS A 91 23.32 13.82 -17.29
N LEU A 92 22.11 14.05 -17.83
CA LEU A 92 21.91 14.41 -19.23
C LEU A 92 22.52 15.78 -19.55
N ASN A 93 22.31 16.78 -18.68
CA ASN A 93 22.92 18.09 -18.84
C ASN A 93 24.44 18.03 -18.69
N ASP A 94 24.99 17.19 -17.84
CA ASP A 94 26.42 16.93 -17.73
C ASP A 94 26.99 16.23 -18.98
N LEU A 95 26.19 15.39 -19.68
CA LEU A 95 26.55 14.77 -20.96
C LEU A 95 26.59 15.78 -22.11
N ALA A 96 25.68 16.76 -22.11
CA ALA A 96 25.55 17.77 -23.18
C ALA A 96 25.27 19.16 -22.56
N PRO A 97 26.28 19.83 -22.01
CA PRO A 97 26.14 21.11 -21.32
C PRO A 97 25.42 22.17 -22.14
N GLY A 98 24.47 22.89 -21.54
CA GLY A 98 23.71 23.98 -22.16
C GLY A 98 22.59 23.56 -23.11
N LYS A 99 22.44 22.25 -23.42
CA LYS A 99 21.50 21.78 -24.44
C LYS A 99 20.12 21.42 -23.92
N TYR A 100 20.04 20.95 -22.67
CA TYR A 100 18.82 20.41 -22.07
C TYR A 100 18.43 21.13 -20.77
N GLU A 101 18.88 22.34 -20.53
CA GLU A 101 18.60 23.13 -19.31
C GLU A 101 17.11 23.32 -19.03
N ALA A 102 16.29 23.43 -20.10
CA ALA A 102 14.84 23.53 -19.98
C ALA A 102 14.17 22.36 -19.24
N LEU A 103 14.86 21.22 -19.09
CA LEU A 103 14.35 20.10 -18.29
C LEU A 103 14.33 20.39 -16.79
N PHE A 104 15.23 21.24 -16.28
CA PHE A 104 15.21 21.63 -14.87
C PHE A 104 13.96 22.43 -14.53
N ASP A 105 13.54 23.34 -15.40
CA ASP A 105 12.32 24.11 -15.18
C ASP A 105 11.10 23.21 -15.31
N ARG A 106 11.11 22.32 -16.30
CA ARG A 106 10.02 21.37 -16.48
C ARG A 106 9.89 20.40 -15.29
N PHE A 107 11.01 19.92 -14.74
CA PHE A 107 11.04 19.14 -13.51
C PHE A 107 10.38 19.90 -12.34
N LYS A 108 10.77 21.18 -12.13
CA LYS A 108 10.22 22.03 -11.07
C LYS A 108 8.70 22.23 -11.21
N GLU A 109 8.22 22.45 -12.46
CA GLU A 109 6.80 22.61 -12.74
C GLU A 109 6.01 21.35 -12.40
N ILE A 110 6.51 20.16 -12.74
CA ILE A 110 5.87 18.89 -12.43
C ILE A 110 5.92 18.65 -10.90
N GLN A 111 7.07 18.90 -10.27
CA GLN A 111 7.23 18.79 -8.82
C GLN A 111 6.25 19.70 -8.08
N LYS A 112 6.04 20.93 -8.55
CA LYS A 112 5.05 21.84 -7.98
C LYS A 112 3.61 21.29 -8.03
N LYS A 113 3.27 20.49 -9.06
CA LYS A 113 1.97 19.82 -9.16
C LYS A 113 1.84 18.61 -8.22
N ILE A 114 2.94 17.93 -7.92
CA ILE A 114 2.99 16.78 -7.00
C ILE A 114 2.90 17.24 -5.54
N ASN A 115 3.57 18.36 -5.19
CA ASN A 115 3.70 18.83 -3.82
C ASN A 115 2.37 18.96 -3.03
N PRO A 116 1.25 19.44 -3.59
CA PRO A 116 -0.02 19.54 -2.85
C PRO A 116 -0.54 18.21 -2.32
N PHE A 117 -0.20 17.09 -2.97
CA PHE A 117 -0.63 15.73 -2.55
C PHE A 117 0.25 15.14 -1.45
N ILE A 118 1.49 15.67 -1.29
CA ILE A 118 2.47 15.14 -0.34
C ILE A 118 2.81 16.12 0.80
N GLN A 119 2.31 17.35 0.76
CA GLN A 119 2.50 18.32 1.84
C GLN A 119 1.60 18.00 3.02
N HIS A 120 2.17 18.14 4.23
CA HIS A 120 1.39 18.09 5.46
C HIS A 120 0.35 19.21 5.47
N ARG A 121 -0.92 18.86 5.68
CA ARG A 121 -1.96 19.83 5.98
C ARG A 121 -1.79 20.27 7.43
N ARG A 122 -1.27 21.46 7.65
CA ARG A 122 -1.35 22.06 9.00
C ARG A 122 -2.81 22.37 9.27
N LEU A 123 -3.39 21.67 10.22
CA LEU A 123 -4.69 22.02 10.81
C LEU A 123 -4.47 23.26 11.67
N SER A 124 -4.27 24.41 11.06
CA SER A 124 -4.25 25.69 11.79
C SER A 124 -5.70 26.06 12.14
N ARG A 125 -6.11 25.76 13.35
CA ARG A 125 -7.41 26.18 13.88
C ARG A 125 -7.17 27.00 15.13
N GLU A 126 -7.57 28.26 15.12
CA GLU A 126 -7.64 29.08 16.34
C GLU A 126 -8.88 28.64 17.13
N GLY A 127 -8.71 28.43 18.45
CA GLY A 127 -9.80 28.02 19.31
C GLY A 127 -9.34 27.81 20.76
N PRO A 128 -10.26 27.66 21.71
CA PRO A 128 -9.92 27.39 23.10
C PRO A 128 -9.33 25.99 23.27
N LEU A 129 -8.39 25.84 24.22
CA LEU A 129 -7.77 24.55 24.54
C LEU A 129 -8.75 23.58 25.21
N VAL A 130 -9.68 24.11 26.01
CA VAL A 130 -10.70 23.35 26.75
C VAL A 130 -12.04 24.08 26.66
N LEU A 131 -13.13 23.34 26.47
CA LEU A 131 -14.51 23.85 26.41
C LEU A 131 -15.41 23.12 27.41
N PRO A 132 -16.30 23.81 28.14
CA PRO A 132 -17.36 23.13 28.90
C PRO A 132 -18.38 22.51 27.93
N LEU A 133 -18.99 21.38 28.31
CA LEU A 133 -19.93 20.66 27.45
C LEU A 133 -21.19 21.50 27.10
N GLU A 134 -21.57 22.45 27.97
CA GLU A 134 -22.65 23.40 27.78
C GLU A 134 -22.40 24.38 26.60
N ALA A 135 -21.13 24.57 26.21
CA ALA A 135 -20.77 25.42 25.08
C ALA A 135 -20.56 24.64 23.78
N VAL A 136 -20.79 23.30 23.79
CA VAL A 136 -20.54 22.43 22.65
C VAL A 136 -21.84 22.16 21.89
N ASP A 137 -21.81 22.29 20.56
CA ASP A 137 -22.90 21.89 19.66
C ASP A 137 -22.38 21.05 18.46
N ARG A 138 -23.31 20.57 17.64
CA ARG A 138 -23.05 19.74 16.46
C ARG A 138 -22.08 20.38 15.46
N ASN A 139 -22.05 21.71 15.33
CA ASN A 139 -21.22 22.39 14.35
C ASN A 139 -19.74 22.44 14.76
N MET A 140 -19.45 22.06 15.99
CA MET A 140 -18.08 22.05 16.55
C MET A 140 -17.38 20.69 16.37
N ALA A 141 -17.93 19.78 15.58
CA ALA A 141 -17.32 18.44 15.36
C ALA A 141 -15.84 18.51 14.93
N ASP A 142 -15.48 19.56 14.20
CA ASP A 142 -14.09 19.81 13.77
C ASP A 142 -13.17 20.34 14.88
N LEU A 143 -13.71 20.69 16.04
CA LEU A 143 -12.94 21.21 17.19
C LEU A 143 -12.92 20.24 18.37
N VAL A 144 -14.01 19.50 18.57
CA VAL A 144 -14.20 18.64 19.75
C VAL A 144 -14.38 17.16 19.38
N GLY A 145 -14.38 16.81 18.08
CA GLY A 145 -14.69 15.49 17.56
C GLY A 145 -16.19 15.20 17.56
N SER A 146 -16.64 14.28 16.70
CA SER A 146 -18.06 13.97 16.47
C SER A 146 -18.77 13.46 17.72
N LYS A 147 -18.13 12.63 18.54
CA LYS A 147 -18.75 12.08 19.78
C LYS A 147 -19.13 13.18 20.75
N MET A 148 -18.20 14.11 21.03
CA MET A 148 -18.47 15.19 21.96
C MET A 148 -19.38 16.26 21.39
N ALA A 149 -19.30 16.51 20.09
CA ALA A 149 -20.23 17.40 19.39
C ALA A 149 -21.67 16.88 19.48
N ASN A 150 -21.89 15.59 19.23
CA ASN A 150 -23.21 14.96 19.37
C ASN A 150 -23.70 14.96 20.82
N LEU A 151 -22.82 14.67 21.79
CA LEU A 151 -23.16 14.66 23.20
C LEU A 151 -23.57 16.07 23.68
N GLY A 152 -22.85 17.11 23.28
CA GLY A 152 -23.19 18.51 23.54
C GLY A 152 -24.54 18.90 22.90
N GLU A 153 -24.79 18.52 21.65
CA GLU A 153 -26.07 18.73 20.95
C GLU A 153 -27.24 18.06 21.67
N ILE A 154 -27.08 16.81 22.13
CA ILE A 154 -28.09 16.06 22.87
C ILE A 154 -28.45 16.78 24.16
N LYS A 155 -27.44 17.22 24.92
CA LYS A 155 -27.62 17.96 26.16
C LYS A 155 -28.30 19.32 25.94
N ASN A 156 -27.73 20.13 25.05
CA ASN A 156 -28.07 21.55 24.95
C ASN A 156 -29.30 21.84 24.07
N ARG A 157 -29.58 21.01 23.03
CA ARG A 157 -30.65 21.22 22.06
C ARG A 157 -31.78 20.19 22.19
N ILE A 158 -31.45 18.92 22.33
CA ILE A 158 -32.44 17.83 22.42
C ILE A 158 -33.00 17.71 23.84
N GLN A 159 -32.22 18.21 24.83
CA GLN A 159 -32.55 18.22 26.26
C GLN A 159 -32.83 16.80 26.82
N LEU A 160 -31.98 15.84 26.46
CA LEU A 160 -31.89 14.56 27.12
C LEU A 160 -30.81 14.62 28.21
N ARG A 161 -30.94 13.73 29.20
CA ARG A 161 -29.99 13.67 30.33
C ARG A 161 -28.63 13.15 29.83
N VAL A 162 -27.60 13.95 30.07
CA VAL A 162 -26.18 13.68 29.75
C VAL A 162 -25.36 14.14 30.95
N SER A 163 -24.28 13.41 31.30
CA SER A 163 -23.35 13.81 32.36
C SER A 163 -22.79 15.21 32.12
N LYS A 164 -22.49 15.96 33.16
CA LYS A 164 -21.74 17.23 33.04
C LYS A 164 -20.28 16.95 32.71
N GLY A 165 -19.58 17.94 32.20
CA GLY A 165 -18.17 17.76 31.84
C GLY A 165 -17.62 18.83 30.93
N PHE A 166 -16.46 18.57 30.40
CA PHE A 166 -15.73 19.44 29.47
C PHE A 166 -14.96 18.63 28.41
N VAL A 167 -14.48 19.31 27.38
CA VAL A 167 -13.75 18.70 26.27
C VAL A 167 -12.40 19.39 26.13
N ILE A 168 -11.31 18.58 26.12
CA ILE A 168 -10.00 19.03 25.66
C ILE A 168 -10.03 18.95 24.14
N THR A 169 -9.89 20.09 23.46
CA THR A 169 -10.16 20.27 22.05
C THR A 169 -9.02 19.79 21.14
N ALA A 170 -9.26 19.79 19.84
CA ALA A 170 -8.20 19.55 18.83
C ALA A 170 -7.06 20.59 18.95
N GLN A 171 -7.37 21.81 19.41
CA GLN A 171 -6.36 22.81 19.67
C GLN A 171 -5.48 22.45 20.89
N GLY A 172 -6.07 21.86 21.94
CA GLY A 172 -5.31 21.30 23.06
C GLY A 172 -4.37 20.16 22.62
N TYR A 173 -4.86 19.25 21.77
CA TYR A 173 -4.04 18.21 21.14
C TYR A 173 -2.90 18.82 20.32
N GLN A 174 -3.19 19.74 19.44
CA GLN A 174 -2.18 20.38 18.58
C GLN A 174 -1.12 21.10 19.43
N ARG A 175 -1.54 21.83 20.47
CA ARG A 175 -0.64 22.54 21.40
C ARG A 175 0.34 21.60 22.10
N PHE A 176 -0.12 20.40 22.49
CA PHE A 176 0.73 19.37 23.10
C PHE A 176 1.73 18.79 22.08
N MET A 177 1.26 18.46 20.87
CA MET A 177 2.09 17.90 19.79
C MET A 177 3.19 18.88 19.35
N GLU A 178 2.86 20.16 19.17
CA GLU A 178 3.79 21.21 18.74
C GLU A 178 4.81 21.56 19.84
N HIS A 179 4.38 21.60 21.11
CA HIS A 179 5.27 21.93 22.24
C HIS A 179 6.46 20.96 22.35
N ASN A 180 6.26 19.72 21.95
CA ASN A 180 7.25 18.64 22.06
C ASN A 180 7.80 18.19 20.71
N ASP A 181 7.49 18.85 19.58
CA ASP A 181 7.83 18.43 18.22
C ASP A 181 7.48 16.96 17.91
N LEU A 182 6.40 16.45 18.51
CA LEU A 182 6.07 15.01 18.50
C LEU A 182 5.76 14.49 17.11
N GLN A 183 5.07 15.26 16.26
CA GLN A 183 4.70 14.76 14.94
C GLN A 183 5.92 14.42 14.08
N ALA A 184 6.93 15.29 14.06
CA ALA A 184 8.16 15.08 13.30
C ALA A 184 8.93 13.83 13.80
N GLU A 185 8.98 13.63 15.11
CA GLU A 185 9.65 12.46 15.70
C GLU A 185 8.87 11.16 15.45
N ILE A 186 7.55 11.20 15.52
CA ILE A 186 6.69 10.06 15.19
C ILE A 186 6.85 9.66 13.72
N ASP A 187 6.79 10.64 12.80
CA ASP A 187 6.97 10.40 11.37
C ASP A 187 8.35 9.79 11.08
N ARG A 188 9.40 10.28 11.77
CA ARG A 188 10.74 9.72 11.66
C ARG A 188 10.79 8.26 12.11
N ARG A 189 10.13 7.91 13.21
CA ARG A 189 10.08 6.52 13.71
C ARG A 189 9.30 5.61 12.76
N ILE A 190 8.17 6.06 12.24
CA ILE A 190 7.37 5.30 11.26
C ILE A 190 8.18 5.09 9.98
N GLN A 191 8.94 6.09 9.51
CA GLN A 191 9.78 5.97 8.32
C GLN A 191 10.98 5.04 8.52
N ALA A 192 11.56 5.03 9.72
CA ALA A 192 12.71 4.19 10.06
C ALA A 192 12.32 2.73 10.34
N ALA A 193 11.05 2.48 10.65
CA ALA A 193 10.56 1.14 10.92
C ALA A 193 10.39 0.37 9.61
N ASP A 194 11.10 -0.74 9.49
CA ASP A 194 10.88 -1.73 8.43
C ASP A 194 9.68 -2.59 8.82
N ILE A 195 8.48 -2.19 8.36
CA ILE A 195 7.22 -2.83 8.75
C ILE A 195 6.98 -4.08 7.88
N GLU A 196 7.95 -4.97 7.78
CA GLU A 196 7.80 -6.27 7.11
C GLU A 196 7.21 -7.37 8.01
N GLY A 197 6.48 -7.01 9.07
CA GLY A 197 5.80 -8.01 9.90
C GLY A 197 5.06 -7.43 11.10
N PRO A 198 4.13 -8.21 11.69
CA PRO A 198 3.36 -7.78 12.86
C PRO A 198 4.24 -7.41 14.06
N GLU A 199 5.37 -8.10 14.28
CA GLU A 199 6.28 -7.85 15.41
C GLU A 199 6.89 -6.45 15.37
N ALA A 200 7.29 -5.97 14.20
CA ALA A 200 7.81 -4.62 14.02
C ALA A 200 6.75 -3.55 14.36
N LEU A 201 5.48 -3.80 14.03
CA LEU A 201 4.39 -2.90 14.35
C LEU A 201 4.13 -2.82 15.87
N TYR A 202 4.26 -3.93 16.60
CA TYR A 202 4.14 -3.92 18.07
C TYR A 202 5.24 -3.09 18.73
N GLY A 203 6.49 -3.27 18.28
CA GLY A 203 7.63 -2.48 18.78
C GLY A 203 7.45 -0.98 18.51
N LEU A 204 7.13 -0.62 17.28
CA LEU A 204 6.88 0.76 16.88
C LEU A 204 5.72 1.40 17.66
N SER A 205 4.63 0.66 17.85
CA SER A 205 3.47 1.10 18.64
C SER A 205 3.88 1.43 20.08
N ALA A 206 4.61 0.52 20.74
CA ALA A 206 5.09 0.71 22.10
C ALA A 206 6.01 1.93 22.23
N ASP A 207 6.95 2.09 21.30
CA ASP A 207 7.91 3.20 21.30
C ASP A 207 7.23 4.57 21.12
N ILE A 208 6.23 4.65 20.23
CA ILE A 208 5.48 5.91 20.02
C ILE A 208 4.60 6.21 21.25
N GLN A 209 3.91 5.23 21.80
CA GLN A 209 3.08 5.43 22.98
C GLN A 209 3.93 5.91 24.17
N GLN A 210 5.09 5.30 24.41
CA GLN A 210 6.02 5.73 25.46
C GLN A 210 6.54 7.15 25.23
N LEU A 211 6.81 7.53 24.00
CA LEU A 211 7.20 8.89 23.65
C LEU A 211 6.13 9.89 24.09
N ILE A 212 4.86 9.66 23.77
CA ILE A 212 3.74 10.53 24.12
C ILE A 212 3.54 10.60 25.63
N ILE A 213 3.55 9.47 26.33
CA ILE A 213 3.32 9.39 27.78
C ILE A 213 4.41 10.14 28.56
N ARG A 214 5.68 10.05 28.11
CA ARG A 214 6.81 10.73 28.77
C ARG A 214 6.91 12.22 28.45
N SER A 215 6.24 12.70 27.42
CA SER A 215 6.30 14.10 27.02
C SER A 215 5.57 15.00 28.01
N PRO A 216 6.15 16.16 28.41
CA PRO A 216 5.52 17.09 29.34
C PRO A 216 4.35 17.82 28.68
N LEU A 217 3.31 18.09 29.46
CA LEU A 217 2.21 18.95 29.03
C LEU A 217 2.63 20.43 29.03
N PRO A 218 2.18 21.25 28.07
CA PRO A 218 2.34 22.69 28.12
C PRO A 218 1.60 23.27 29.35
N GLN A 219 2.22 24.21 30.08
CA GLN A 219 1.66 24.80 31.32
C GLN A 219 0.29 25.46 31.11
N ASP A 220 0.05 26.08 29.97
CA ASP A 220 -1.22 26.71 29.60
C ASP A 220 -2.33 25.66 29.44
N LEU A 221 -2.02 24.53 28.84
CA LEU A 221 -2.97 23.41 28.68
C LEU A 221 -3.25 22.71 30.01
N GLU A 222 -2.20 22.43 30.79
CA GLU A 222 -2.33 21.84 32.11
C GLU A 222 -3.25 22.69 33.02
N LYS A 223 -2.99 24.00 33.09
CA LYS A 223 -3.82 24.93 33.83
C LYS A 223 -5.28 24.91 33.34
N ALA A 224 -5.51 25.00 32.05
CA ALA A 224 -6.86 25.02 31.48
C ALA A 224 -7.66 23.76 31.81
N VAL A 225 -7.03 22.59 31.80
CA VAL A 225 -7.67 21.30 32.17
C VAL A 225 -8.01 21.27 33.64
N LEU A 226 -7.04 21.61 34.51
CA LEU A 226 -7.25 21.60 35.96
C LEU A 226 -8.27 22.66 36.43
N ASP A 227 -8.32 23.82 35.82
CA ASP A 227 -9.31 24.86 36.16
C ASP A 227 -10.72 24.40 35.77
N ARG A 228 -10.90 23.68 34.63
CA ARG A 228 -12.19 23.12 34.26
C ARG A 228 -12.60 21.95 35.14
N TYR A 229 -11.65 21.13 35.57
CA TYR A 229 -11.95 20.04 36.52
C TYR A 229 -12.43 20.59 37.85
N ARG A 230 -11.77 21.62 38.39
CA ARG A 230 -12.21 22.30 39.62
C ARG A 230 -13.61 22.93 39.50
N ALA A 231 -13.93 23.49 38.34
CA ALA A 231 -15.29 24.00 38.09
C ALA A 231 -16.33 22.87 38.10
N LEU A 232 -16.01 21.71 37.52
CA LEU A 232 -16.87 20.53 37.56
C LEU A 232 -17.06 20.00 38.99
N GLU A 233 -15.99 19.92 39.81
CA GLU A 233 -16.07 19.53 41.23
C GLU A 233 -16.94 20.49 42.04
N ALA A 234 -16.89 21.78 41.73
CA ALA A 234 -17.72 22.78 42.42
C ALA A 234 -19.21 22.60 42.09
N GLU A 235 -19.55 22.02 40.93
CA GLU A 235 -20.93 21.78 40.52
C GLU A 235 -21.49 20.39 40.93
N GLU A 236 -20.64 19.37 40.98
CA GLU A 236 -21.06 17.96 41.20
C GLU A 236 -20.70 17.46 42.59
N GLY A 237 -19.76 18.12 43.26
CA GLY A 237 -19.28 17.74 44.61
C GLY A 237 -17.79 17.43 44.64
N GLU A 238 -17.17 17.64 45.80
CA GLU A 238 -15.76 17.30 46.01
C GLU A 238 -15.50 15.81 45.86
N GLY A 239 -14.42 15.44 45.16
CA GLY A 239 -14.09 14.04 44.92
C GLY A 239 -14.79 13.45 43.67
N THR A 240 -15.52 14.25 42.89
CA THR A 240 -16.10 13.82 41.63
C THR A 240 -15.03 13.25 40.73
N THR A 241 -15.22 12.05 40.21
CA THR A 241 -14.36 11.42 39.19
C THR A 241 -14.96 11.54 37.80
N VAL A 242 -14.10 11.46 36.78
CA VAL A 242 -14.51 11.59 35.38
C VAL A 242 -14.16 10.38 34.54
N ALA A 243 -14.95 10.16 33.50
CA ALA A 243 -14.58 9.31 32.35
C ALA A 243 -13.87 10.19 31.32
N VAL A 244 -12.61 9.87 30.99
CA VAL A 244 -11.84 10.52 29.93
C VAL A 244 -11.95 9.67 28.67
N ARG A 245 -12.72 10.14 27.68
CA ARG A 245 -13.05 9.40 26.44
C ARG A 245 -12.46 10.10 25.22
N SER A 246 -11.90 9.33 24.30
CA SER A 246 -11.46 9.85 23.00
C SER A 246 -12.65 10.33 22.17
N SER A 247 -12.45 11.43 21.48
CA SER A 247 -13.34 11.96 20.44
C SER A 247 -12.50 12.45 19.28
N ALA A 248 -12.12 11.52 18.40
CA ALA A 248 -11.21 11.83 17.31
C ALA A 248 -11.89 12.64 16.19
N LEU A 249 -11.12 13.52 15.55
CA LEU A 249 -11.60 14.21 14.36
C LEU A 249 -11.75 13.18 13.23
N GLY A 250 -12.86 13.24 12.51
CA GLY A 250 -13.16 12.31 11.40
C GLY A 250 -13.58 10.90 11.82
N GLU A 251 -13.84 10.66 13.11
CA GLU A 251 -14.16 9.33 13.65
C GLU A 251 -15.47 8.74 13.09
N ASP A 252 -16.46 9.55 12.81
CA ASP A 252 -17.77 9.12 12.33
C ASP A 252 -18.09 9.69 10.92
N MET A 253 -17.08 9.80 10.07
CA MET A 253 -17.32 10.18 8.65
C MET A 253 -17.99 9.02 7.91
N ALA A 254 -18.71 9.31 6.84
CA ALA A 254 -19.38 8.31 6.03
C ALA A 254 -18.41 7.19 5.60
N GLY A 255 -18.67 5.96 6.05
CA GLY A 255 -17.86 4.78 5.75
C GLY A 255 -16.66 4.52 6.69
N THR A 256 -16.44 5.32 7.73
CA THR A 256 -15.39 5.09 8.73
C THR A 256 -15.95 5.11 10.15
N SER A 257 -15.65 4.09 10.94
CA SER A 257 -16.00 4.02 12.35
C SER A 257 -14.77 3.61 13.16
N PHE A 258 -14.20 4.55 13.89
CA PHE A 258 -13.13 4.24 14.84
C PHE A 258 -13.66 3.65 16.17
N ALA A 259 -14.84 3.04 16.13
CA ALA A 259 -15.49 2.51 17.31
C ALA A 259 -14.56 1.60 18.12
N GLY A 260 -14.31 1.93 19.39
CA GLY A 260 -13.51 1.13 20.30
C GLY A 260 -12.00 1.02 19.95
N GLN A 261 -11.50 1.77 18.97
CA GLN A 261 -10.08 1.75 18.59
C GLN A 261 -9.20 2.51 19.58
N TYR A 262 -9.76 3.52 20.24
CA TYR A 262 -9.06 4.37 21.17
C TYR A 262 -9.46 4.07 22.60
N ARG A 263 -8.51 4.33 23.52
CA ARG A 263 -8.71 4.07 24.96
C ARG A 263 -9.67 5.08 25.58
N SER A 264 -10.47 4.60 26.53
CA SER A 264 -11.19 5.40 27.51
C SER A 264 -10.65 5.08 28.90
N ALA A 265 -10.38 6.09 29.71
CA ALA A 265 -10.01 5.95 31.09
C ALA A 265 -11.24 6.31 31.96
N LEU A 266 -11.65 5.39 32.82
CA LEU A 266 -12.82 5.56 33.69
C LEU A 266 -12.36 5.80 35.13
N ASN A 267 -13.19 6.45 35.91
CA ASN A 267 -12.94 6.77 37.34
C ASN A 267 -11.65 7.55 37.58
N VAL A 268 -11.41 8.58 36.79
CA VAL A 268 -10.21 9.40 36.81
C VAL A 268 -10.40 10.55 37.78
N SER A 269 -9.55 10.63 38.83
CA SER A 269 -9.51 11.75 39.79
C SER A 269 -8.78 12.98 39.20
N ARG A 270 -8.89 14.12 39.89
CA ARG A 270 -8.18 15.36 39.50
C ARG A 270 -6.66 15.18 39.43
N GLU A 271 -6.07 14.39 40.31
CA GLU A 271 -4.62 14.14 40.35
C GLU A 271 -4.15 13.35 39.12
N ASN A 272 -5.01 12.49 38.57
CA ASN A 272 -4.66 11.56 37.51
C ASN A 272 -5.13 11.99 36.11
N ILE A 273 -5.89 13.10 36.00
CA ILE A 273 -6.51 13.49 34.71
C ILE A 273 -5.49 13.79 33.61
N LEU A 274 -4.36 14.39 33.97
CA LEU A 274 -3.32 14.76 33.01
C LEU A 274 -2.60 13.52 32.45
N GLU A 275 -2.40 12.51 33.29
CA GLU A 275 -1.86 11.22 32.83
C GLU A 275 -2.87 10.46 32.00
N ALA A 276 -4.12 10.39 32.45
CA ALA A 276 -5.20 9.76 31.70
C ALA A 276 -5.39 10.40 30.30
N TYR A 277 -5.26 11.74 30.23
CA TYR A 277 -5.28 12.44 28.95
C TYR A 277 -4.13 11.99 28.02
N LYS A 278 -2.90 11.91 28.51
CA LYS A 278 -1.76 11.41 27.71
C LYS A 278 -1.94 9.96 27.28
N GLU A 279 -2.50 9.10 28.13
CA GLU A 279 -2.83 7.72 27.77
C GLU A 279 -3.88 7.63 26.66
N VAL A 280 -4.91 8.48 26.70
CA VAL A 280 -5.90 8.59 25.64
C VAL A 280 -5.25 9.04 24.33
N LEU A 281 -4.37 10.04 24.36
CA LEU A 281 -3.62 10.46 23.18
C LEU A 281 -2.72 9.35 22.63
N ALA A 282 -1.99 8.65 23.50
CA ALA A 282 -1.10 7.56 23.13
C ALA A 282 -1.85 6.41 22.46
N SER A 283 -3.13 6.19 22.80
CA SER A 283 -3.96 5.13 22.23
C SER A 283 -4.18 5.29 20.71
N LYS A 284 -3.99 6.48 20.15
CA LYS A 284 -3.93 6.73 18.71
C LYS A 284 -2.91 5.80 18.03
N TYR A 285 -1.84 5.47 18.72
CA TYR A 285 -0.76 4.64 18.20
C TYR A 285 -0.78 3.21 18.75
N SER A 286 -1.90 2.75 19.30
CA SER A 286 -2.13 1.33 19.58
C SER A 286 -2.10 0.52 18.27
N VAL A 287 -1.68 -0.75 18.34
CA VAL A 287 -1.64 -1.63 17.16
C VAL A 287 -2.99 -1.70 16.43
N PRO A 288 -4.13 -1.86 17.13
CA PRO A 288 -5.44 -1.82 16.49
C PRO A 288 -5.70 -0.51 15.73
N ALA A 289 -5.46 0.63 16.38
CA ALA A 289 -5.70 1.95 15.79
C ALA A 289 -4.79 2.24 14.59
N MET A 290 -3.51 1.85 14.67
CA MET A 290 -2.55 1.97 13.55
C MET A 290 -2.95 1.08 12.37
N THR A 291 -3.28 -0.20 12.63
CA THR A 291 -3.72 -1.16 11.62
C THR A 291 -5.00 -0.70 10.94
N TYR A 292 -5.97 -0.22 11.71
CA TYR A 292 -7.22 0.31 11.17
C TYR A 292 -6.99 1.49 10.22
N ARG A 293 -6.21 2.51 10.66
CA ARG A 293 -5.88 3.67 9.81
C ARG A 293 -5.14 3.26 8.54
N LEU A 294 -4.21 2.30 8.65
CA LEU A 294 -3.48 1.78 7.50
C LEU A 294 -4.43 1.11 6.50
N ASN A 295 -5.29 0.20 6.97
CA ASN A 295 -6.24 -0.52 6.11
C ASN A 295 -7.26 0.40 5.43
N ARG A 296 -7.61 1.52 6.08
CA ARG A 296 -8.56 2.52 5.57
C ARG A 296 -7.90 3.69 4.86
N GLY A 297 -6.59 3.71 4.74
CA GLY A 297 -5.85 4.77 4.08
C GLY A 297 -6.10 6.15 4.68
N ILE A 298 -6.20 6.23 6.01
CA ILE A 298 -6.40 7.48 6.75
C ILE A 298 -5.02 8.04 7.11
N ARG A 299 -4.81 9.32 6.83
CA ARG A 299 -3.55 9.99 7.19
C ARG A 299 -3.47 10.17 8.69
N ASP A 300 -2.29 9.90 9.28
CA ASP A 300 -2.07 10.10 10.71
C ASP A 300 -2.29 11.55 11.15
N GLU A 301 -1.83 12.49 10.34
CA GLU A 301 -1.93 13.94 10.58
C GLU A 301 -3.38 14.48 10.55
N ASP A 302 -4.31 13.80 9.84
CA ASP A 302 -5.72 14.22 9.76
C ASP A 302 -6.51 13.83 11.02
N VAL A 303 -5.95 12.96 11.88
CA VAL A 303 -6.61 12.47 13.10
C VAL A 303 -6.04 13.18 14.32
N ALA A 304 -6.71 14.24 14.78
CA ALA A 304 -6.46 14.82 16.10
C ALA A 304 -7.38 14.15 17.13
N ILE A 305 -6.83 13.83 18.30
CA ILE A 305 -7.56 13.23 19.41
C ILE A 305 -8.01 14.32 20.38
N CYS A 306 -9.29 14.63 20.37
CA CYS A 306 -9.92 15.38 21.45
C CYS A 306 -10.24 14.43 22.62
N ALA A 307 -10.36 14.93 23.81
CA ALA A 307 -10.74 14.13 24.98
C ALA A 307 -11.96 14.75 25.70
N GLY A 308 -13.05 13.99 25.72
CA GLY A 308 -14.23 14.34 26.52
C GLY A 308 -14.06 13.84 27.96
N CYS A 309 -14.18 14.75 28.91
CA CYS A 309 -14.10 14.48 30.36
C CYS A 309 -15.50 14.69 30.93
N THR A 310 -16.24 13.61 31.19
CA THR A 310 -17.61 13.66 31.74
C THR A 310 -17.68 13.02 33.12
N SER A 311 -18.47 13.56 34.03
CA SER A 311 -18.65 12.96 35.37
C SER A 311 -19.06 11.50 35.25
N MET A 312 -18.49 10.66 36.11
CA MET A 312 -18.87 9.22 36.18
C MET A 312 -20.32 9.04 36.58
N VAL A 313 -20.97 8.07 35.95
CA VAL A 313 -22.33 7.67 36.23
C VAL A 313 -22.27 6.48 37.19
N ASP A 314 -23.05 6.51 38.29
CA ASP A 314 -23.28 5.37 39.16
C ASP A 314 -24.31 4.42 38.54
N ALA A 315 -23.80 3.58 37.62
CA ALA A 315 -24.62 2.78 36.72
C ALA A 315 -25.18 1.53 37.45
N VAL A 316 -26.49 1.42 37.52
CA VAL A 316 -27.20 0.20 37.91
C VAL A 316 -27.28 -0.79 36.76
N SER A 317 -27.59 -0.28 35.57
CA SER A 317 -27.51 -1.02 34.33
C SER A 317 -27.01 -0.14 33.19
N GLY A 318 -26.50 -0.75 32.15
CA GLY A 318 -26.01 -0.02 31.00
C GLY A 318 -26.05 -0.87 29.73
N GLY A 319 -25.93 -0.21 28.59
CA GLY A 319 -25.99 -0.92 27.32
C GLY A 319 -25.95 -0.04 26.09
N VAL A 320 -26.44 -0.61 25.01
CA VAL A 320 -26.51 0.02 23.71
C VAL A 320 -27.93 -0.10 23.17
N VAL A 321 -28.48 0.96 22.57
CA VAL A 321 -29.70 0.90 21.80
C VAL A 321 -29.45 1.33 20.36
N TYR A 322 -29.82 0.49 19.43
CA TYR A 322 -29.85 0.78 18.00
C TYR A 322 -31.27 1.24 17.60
N SER A 323 -31.37 2.40 17.01
CA SER A 323 -32.66 2.90 16.58
C SER A 323 -33.28 2.11 15.42
N ARG A 324 -32.48 1.29 14.73
CA ARG A 324 -32.88 0.27 13.75
C ARG A 324 -32.03 -0.98 13.90
N ASN A 325 -32.49 -2.09 13.27
CA ASN A 325 -31.71 -3.33 13.28
C ASN A 325 -30.34 -3.11 12.61
N PRO A 326 -29.21 -3.36 13.30
CA PRO A 326 -27.88 -3.13 12.75
C PRO A 326 -27.47 -4.15 11.68
N VAL A 327 -28.16 -5.30 11.59
CA VAL A 327 -27.80 -6.45 10.76
C VAL A 327 -28.64 -6.56 9.50
N ASP A 328 -29.91 -6.06 9.54
CA ASP A 328 -30.83 -6.06 8.41
C ASP A 328 -31.45 -4.69 8.20
N ILE A 329 -31.06 -4.00 7.13
CA ILE A 329 -31.54 -2.66 6.78
C ILE A 329 -33.06 -2.63 6.51
N ARG A 330 -33.67 -3.79 6.16
CA ARG A 330 -35.12 -3.91 5.89
C ARG A 330 -35.94 -4.09 7.14
N ASP A 331 -35.30 -4.53 8.25
CA ASP A 331 -35.95 -4.66 9.54
C ASP A 331 -35.79 -3.34 10.30
N ASP A 332 -36.90 -2.61 10.46
CA ASP A 332 -36.94 -1.32 11.13
C ASP A 332 -37.08 -1.44 12.65
N SER A 333 -37.03 -2.65 13.21
CA SER A 333 -37.12 -2.87 14.66
C SER A 333 -36.00 -2.17 15.41
N ILE A 334 -36.29 -1.73 16.62
CA ILE A 334 -35.31 -1.17 17.55
C ILE A 334 -34.70 -2.32 18.34
N VAL A 335 -33.37 -2.29 18.51
CA VAL A 335 -32.64 -3.34 19.22
C VAL A 335 -31.97 -2.74 20.46
N VAL A 336 -32.28 -3.28 21.64
CA VAL A 336 -31.67 -2.90 22.93
C VAL A 336 -30.85 -4.04 23.45
N SER A 337 -29.57 -3.79 23.72
CA SER A 337 -28.68 -4.73 24.44
C SER A 337 -28.31 -4.14 25.79
N SER A 338 -28.44 -4.91 26.87
CA SER A 338 -28.21 -4.41 28.24
C SER A 338 -27.50 -5.42 29.14
N VAL A 339 -26.84 -4.91 30.18
CA VAL A 339 -26.17 -5.64 31.25
C VAL A 339 -26.36 -4.90 32.57
N TRP A 340 -26.08 -5.59 33.68
CA TRP A 340 -25.93 -4.95 34.96
C TRP A 340 -24.64 -4.14 35.04
N GLY A 341 -24.67 -3.00 35.75
CA GLY A 341 -23.53 -2.09 35.90
C GLY A 341 -23.18 -1.28 34.65
N LEU A 342 -21.91 -1.02 34.48
CA LEU A 342 -21.39 -0.18 33.36
C LEU A 342 -21.54 -0.87 32.00
N PRO A 343 -21.88 -0.11 30.90
CA PRO A 343 -22.06 -0.67 29.57
C PRO A 343 -20.77 -1.18 28.93
N LYS A 344 -19.63 -1.05 29.59
CA LYS A 344 -18.30 -1.42 29.09
C LYS A 344 -18.25 -2.86 28.55
N SER A 345 -18.86 -3.80 29.26
CA SER A 345 -18.89 -5.24 28.88
C SER A 345 -19.70 -5.51 27.60
N VAL A 346 -20.75 -4.70 27.32
CA VAL A 346 -21.52 -4.78 26.06
C VAL A 346 -20.66 -4.34 24.89
N VAL A 347 -19.99 -3.20 25.05
CA VAL A 347 -19.13 -2.62 24.02
C VAL A 347 -17.90 -3.49 23.75
N GLU A 348 -17.30 -4.07 24.78
CA GLU A 348 -16.18 -5.01 24.65
C GLU A 348 -16.61 -6.39 24.13
N GLY A 349 -17.91 -6.74 24.23
CA GLY A 349 -18.41 -8.07 23.83
C GLY A 349 -17.91 -9.21 24.73
N SER A 350 -17.58 -8.90 26.00
CA SER A 350 -16.95 -9.85 26.94
C SER A 350 -17.93 -10.71 27.69
N VAL A 351 -19.20 -10.29 27.78
CA VAL A 351 -20.26 -11.00 28.52
C VAL A 351 -21.50 -11.23 27.65
N ALA A 352 -22.35 -12.15 28.09
CA ALA A 352 -23.69 -12.33 27.52
C ALA A 352 -24.58 -11.13 27.92
N THR A 353 -25.40 -10.64 26.97
CA THR A 353 -26.24 -9.46 27.18
C THR A 353 -27.70 -9.76 27.05
N ASP A 354 -28.55 -9.08 27.82
CA ASP A 354 -30.00 -9.11 27.58
C ASP A 354 -30.26 -8.48 26.20
N LEU A 355 -31.14 -9.08 25.43
CA LEU A 355 -31.52 -8.59 24.09
C LEU A 355 -33.04 -8.36 24.05
N PHE A 356 -33.46 -7.15 23.67
CA PHE A 356 -34.85 -6.81 23.43
C PHE A 356 -34.99 -6.27 21.98
N ILE A 357 -35.98 -6.81 21.27
CA ILE A 357 -36.37 -6.36 19.94
C ILE A 357 -37.75 -5.71 20.03
N ILE A 358 -37.82 -4.43 19.67
CA ILE A 358 -39.01 -3.59 19.82
C ILE A 358 -39.55 -3.22 18.44
N SER A 359 -40.87 -3.39 18.24
CA SER A 359 -41.55 -2.93 17.02
C SER A 359 -41.79 -1.45 17.05
N ARG A 360 -41.71 -0.79 15.87
CA ARG A 360 -41.96 0.63 15.69
C ARG A 360 -43.47 1.00 15.51
N GLY A 361 -44.38 0.04 15.77
CA GLY A 361 -45.81 0.35 15.73
C GLY A 361 -46.24 1.37 16.82
N GLU A 362 -47.36 2.03 16.63
CA GLU A 362 -47.95 2.85 17.69
C GLU A 362 -49.09 2.07 18.35
N PRO A 363 -48.91 1.60 19.61
CA PRO A 363 -47.79 1.86 20.50
C PRO A 363 -46.52 0.99 20.20
N LEU A 364 -45.35 1.46 20.64
CA LEU A 364 -44.14 0.63 20.67
C LEU A 364 -44.36 -0.60 21.53
N ALA A 365 -43.94 -1.78 21.09
CA ALA A 365 -44.11 -3.04 21.85
C ALA A 365 -42.88 -3.94 21.73
N VAL A 366 -42.50 -4.61 22.83
CA VAL A 366 -41.44 -5.60 22.83
C VAL A 366 -41.92 -6.89 22.13
N ARG A 367 -41.27 -7.23 21.01
CA ARG A 367 -41.59 -8.43 20.20
C ARG A 367 -40.84 -9.68 20.68
N ARG A 368 -39.60 -9.49 21.10
CA ARG A 368 -38.68 -10.56 21.51
C ARG A 368 -37.85 -10.12 22.69
N LYS A 369 -37.69 -11.01 23.63
CA LYS A 369 -36.84 -10.83 24.80
C LYS A 369 -35.99 -12.07 25.02
N GLU A 370 -34.68 -11.90 25.15
CA GLU A 370 -33.72 -12.94 25.46
C GLU A 370 -32.92 -12.50 26.68
N ILE A 371 -32.94 -13.30 27.72
CA ILE A 371 -32.28 -12.99 29.00
C ILE A 371 -31.34 -14.16 29.34
N PRO A 372 -30.10 -14.16 28.85
CA PRO A 372 -29.09 -15.13 29.25
C PRO A 372 -28.62 -14.86 30.69
N VAL A 373 -28.05 -15.88 31.31
CA VAL A 373 -27.38 -15.71 32.60
C VAL A 373 -26.13 -14.88 32.42
N LYS A 374 -26.04 -13.77 33.14
CA LYS A 374 -24.88 -12.86 33.16
C LYS A 374 -24.01 -13.25 34.37
N GLU A 375 -22.77 -13.70 34.10
CA GLU A 375 -21.84 -14.20 35.12
C GLU A 375 -21.12 -13.07 35.85
N GLU A 376 -21.08 -11.86 35.28
CA GLU A 376 -20.22 -10.78 35.74
C GLU A 376 -20.85 -9.42 35.48
N GLU A 377 -20.51 -8.43 36.34
CA GLU A 377 -20.84 -7.02 36.15
C GLU A 377 -19.60 -6.12 36.32
N PHE A 378 -19.60 -4.98 35.68
CA PHE A 378 -18.60 -3.94 35.91
C PHE A 378 -19.17 -2.84 36.80
N VAL A 379 -18.56 -2.65 37.97
CA VAL A 379 -18.96 -1.65 38.99
C VAL A 379 -17.83 -0.66 39.15
N CYS A 380 -18.16 0.60 39.39
CA CYS A 380 -17.20 1.66 39.66
C CYS A 380 -17.13 1.90 41.19
N TYR A 381 -16.00 1.62 41.80
CA TYR A 381 -15.71 1.99 43.17
C TYR A 381 -14.80 3.22 43.22
N PRO A 382 -15.16 4.26 43.99
CA PRO A 382 -14.40 5.53 44.00
C PRO A 382 -12.90 5.38 44.30
N GLN A 383 -12.54 4.40 45.12
CA GLN A 383 -11.15 4.18 45.55
C GLN A 383 -10.41 3.10 44.75
N GLU A 384 -11.12 2.13 44.20
CA GLU A 384 -10.54 0.96 43.53
C GLU A 384 -10.64 1.03 42.01
N GLY A 385 -11.42 1.97 41.49
CA GLY A 385 -11.65 2.12 40.05
C GLY A 385 -12.77 1.23 39.53
N VAL A 386 -12.70 0.86 38.26
CA VAL A 386 -13.67 -0.03 37.63
C VAL A 386 -13.27 -1.48 37.90
N CYS A 387 -14.06 -2.17 38.68
CA CYS A 387 -13.87 -3.56 39.10
C CYS A 387 -14.81 -4.49 38.33
N ARG A 388 -14.34 -5.68 38.00
CA ARG A 388 -15.12 -6.81 37.48
C ARG A 388 -15.55 -7.66 38.66
N MET A 389 -16.83 -7.76 38.84
CA MET A 389 -17.44 -8.51 39.96
C MET A 389 -18.17 -9.73 39.42
N GLU A 390 -18.00 -10.88 40.09
CA GLU A 390 -18.83 -12.06 39.84
C GLU A 390 -20.23 -11.81 40.41
N MET A 391 -21.24 -12.23 39.66
CA MET A 391 -22.64 -12.09 40.05
C MET A 391 -23.23 -13.42 40.54
N ASP A 392 -24.11 -13.34 41.51
CA ASP A 392 -24.93 -14.48 41.93
C ASP A 392 -25.82 -14.91 40.75
N GLU A 393 -26.02 -16.25 40.61
CA GLU A 393 -26.87 -16.81 39.55
C GLU A 393 -28.30 -16.25 39.58
N ASP A 394 -28.83 -15.95 40.76
CA ASP A 394 -30.17 -15.38 40.94
C ASP A 394 -30.27 -14.00 40.33
N LYS A 395 -29.29 -13.09 40.55
CA LYS A 395 -29.24 -11.77 39.97
C LYS A 395 -28.89 -11.86 38.46
N GLY A 396 -27.96 -12.74 38.09
CA GLY A 396 -27.51 -12.92 36.72
C GLY A 396 -28.62 -13.36 35.77
N GLY A 397 -29.56 -14.15 36.23
CA GLY A 397 -30.72 -14.60 35.46
C GLY A 397 -31.84 -13.56 35.30
N LEU A 398 -31.83 -12.49 36.09
CA LEU A 398 -32.85 -11.43 35.98
C LEU A 398 -32.56 -10.46 34.83
N PRO A 399 -33.61 -9.88 34.21
CA PRO A 399 -33.45 -8.82 33.24
C PRO A 399 -32.82 -7.58 33.89
N SER A 400 -31.82 -6.97 33.24
CA SER A 400 -31.17 -5.76 33.73
C SER A 400 -31.97 -4.48 33.53
N LEU A 401 -33.09 -4.56 32.82
CA LEU A 401 -34.06 -3.48 32.56
C LEU A 401 -35.50 -3.93 32.82
N SER A 402 -36.33 -3.03 33.32
CA SER A 402 -37.76 -3.16 33.27
C SER A 402 -38.31 -2.92 31.85
N GLU A 403 -39.49 -3.43 31.53
CA GLU A 403 -40.14 -3.22 30.23
C GLU A 403 -40.43 -1.73 29.98
N GLU A 404 -40.71 -0.97 31.00
CA GLU A 404 -40.95 0.47 30.93
C GLU A 404 -39.67 1.21 30.50
N GLN A 405 -38.51 0.87 31.09
CA GLN A 405 -37.21 1.42 30.71
C GLN A 405 -36.82 1.04 29.28
N VAL A 406 -37.10 -0.20 28.85
CA VAL A 406 -36.88 -0.64 27.47
C VAL A 406 -37.68 0.23 26.46
N LEU A 407 -38.96 0.49 26.79
CA LEU A 407 -39.80 1.33 25.92
C LEU A 407 -39.41 2.81 25.99
N GLU A 408 -38.87 3.31 27.09
CA GLU A 408 -38.33 4.65 27.21
C GLU A 408 -37.08 4.80 26.37
N LEU A 409 -36.14 3.85 26.41
CA LEU A 409 -34.97 3.78 25.54
C LEU A 409 -35.37 3.77 24.05
N ALA A 410 -36.40 2.98 23.71
CA ALA A 410 -36.90 2.93 22.34
C ALA A 410 -37.47 4.29 21.87
N ARG A 411 -38.24 4.99 22.71
CA ARG A 411 -38.76 6.36 22.41
C ARG A 411 -37.61 7.35 22.25
N MET A 412 -36.59 7.27 23.11
CA MET A 412 -35.39 8.09 23.01
C MET A 412 -34.64 7.83 21.70
N ALA A 413 -34.45 6.57 21.31
CA ALA A 413 -33.78 6.21 20.06
C ALA A 413 -34.54 6.73 18.82
N VAL A 414 -35.88 6.63 18.78
CA VAL A 414 -36.71 7.18 17.73
C VAL A 414 -36.59 8.71 17.68
N LYS A 415 -36.58 9.38 18.84
CA LYS A 415 -36.43 10.87 18.92
C LYS A 415 -35.09 11.30 18.34
N LEU A 416 -34.00 10.62 18.67
CA LEU A 416 -32.67 10.91 18.18
C LEU A 416 -32.55 10.62 16.68
N GLU A 417 -33.06 9.48 16.19
CA GLU A 417 -33.09 9.18 14.75
C GLU A 417 -33.82 10.25 13.95
N LYS A 418 -34.97 10.68 14.44
CA LYS A 418 -35.75 11.74 13.79
C LYS A 418 -35.00 13.07 13.76
N TYR A 419 -34.30 13.41 14.84
CA TYR A 419 -33.52 14.65 14.92
C TYR A 419 -32.33 14.64 13.97
N TYR A 420 -31.56 13.56 13.94
CA TYR A 420 -30.36 13.45 13.10
C TYR A 420 -30.67 13.08 11.63
N GLY A 421 -31.88 12.59 11.34
CA GLY A 421 -32.30 12.15 10.01
C GLY A 421 -31.63 10.85 9.54
N ALA A 422 -31.02 10.08 10.44
CA ALA A 422 -30.33 8.81 10.16
C ALA A 422 -30.44 7.87 11.38
N PRO A 423 -30.41 6.54 11.19
CA PRO A 423 -30.35 5.57 12.27
C PRO A 423 -29.21 5.85 13.25
N GLN A 424 -29.42 5.59 14.54
CA GLN A 424 -28.48 5.92 15.60
C GLN A 424 -28.05 4.70 16.40
N ASP A 425 -26.79 4.73 16.84
CA ASP A 425 -26.14 3.83 17.80
C ASP A 425 -25.90 4.66 19.08
N ILE A 426 -26.56 4.27 20.19
CA ILE A 426 -26.62 5.08 21.40
C ILE A 426 -26.17 4.25 22.60
N GLU A 427 -25.08 4.67 23.26
CA GLU A 427 -24.66 4.13 24.55
C GLU A 427 -25.39 4.85 25.69
N TRP A 428 -25.85 4.12 26.67
CA TRP A 428 -26.63 4.63 27.80
C TRP A 428 -26.31 3.88 29.09
N ALA A 429 -26.66 4.51 30.21
CA ALA A 429 -26.68 3.88 31.53
C ALA A 429 -27.93 4.33 32.28
N THR A 430 -28.37 3.53 33.28
CA THR A 430 -29.39 3.91 34.26
C THR A 430 -28.77 4.21 35.60
N GLU A 431 -29.22 5.25 36.27
CA GLU A 431 -28.80 5.61 37.64
C GLU A 431 -29.71 4.94 38.69
N GLN A 432 -29.38 5.09 39.96
CA GLN A 432 -30.12 4.51 41.10
C GLN A 432 -31.59 4.99 41.18
N ASP A 433 -31.86 6.22 40.65
CA ASP A 433 -33.21 6.77 40.57
C ASP A 433 -34.03 6.23 39.38
N GLY A 434 -33.45 5.30 38.60
CA GLY A 434 -34.03 4.71 37.41
C GLY A 434 -33.95 5.58 36.15
N SER A 435 -33.37 6.77 36.24
CA SER A 435 -33.26 7.68 35.10
C SER A 435 -32.21 7.22 34.09
N ILE A 436 -32.46 7.48 32.79
CA ILE A 436 -31.58 7.09 31.71
C ILE A 436 -30.63 8.28 31.37
N VAL A 437 -29.34 8.00 31.33
CA VAL A 437 -28.28 8.93 30.96
C VAL A 437 -27.68 8.50 29.62
N VAL A 438 -27.63 9.40 28.63
CA VAL A 438 -26.97 9.16 27.35
C VAL A 438 -25.46 9.36 27.53
N LEU A 439 -24.67 8.36 27.17
CA LEU A 439 -23.22 8.36 27.30
C LEU A 439 -22.51 8.64 25.96
N GLN A 440 -23.12 8.20 24.85
CA GLN A 440 -22.62 8.43 23.49
C GLN A 440 -23.74 8.26 22.47
N CYS A 441 -23.68 9.00 21.34
CA CYS A 441 -24.59 8.81 20.22
C CYS A 441 -23.84 9.06 18.92
N ARG A 442 -24.02 8.12 17.97
CA ARG A 442 -23.41 8.21 16.64
C ARG A 442 -24.32 7.61 15.57
N PRO A 443 -24.14 7.96 14.27
CA PRO A 443 -24.86 7.32 13.18
C PRO A 443 -24.61 5.81 13.17
N LEU A 444 -25.68 5.01 13.04
CA LEU A 444 -25.58 3.57 12.86
C LEU A 444 -25.18 3.28 11.41
N GLN A 445 -24.10 2.54 11.23
CA GLN A 445 -23.71 2.03 9.92
C GLN A 445 -24.47 0.73 9.64
N GLN A 446 -25.33 0.78 8.63
CA GLN A 446 -26.06 -0.37 8.12
C GLN A 446 -25.45 -0.83 6.80
N MET A 447 -25.45 -2.14 6.56
CA MET A 447 -24.99 -2.72 5.29
C MET A 447 -26.17 -2.89 4.34
N GLU A 448 -26.06 -2.37 3.13
CA GLU A 448 -26.95 -2.74 2.02
C GLU A 448 -26.50 -4.09 1.47
N ARG A 449 -27.10 -5.19 1.97
CA ARG A 449 -26.91 -6.51 1.38
C ARG A 449 -28.23 -7.17 1.04
N TYR A 450 -28.27 -7.72 -0.18
CA TYR A 450 -29.35 -8.61 -0.60
C TYR A 450 -29.10 -10.00 -0.05
N HIS A 451 -30.01 -10.50 0.81
CA HIS A 451 -30.03 -11.92 1.12
C HIS A 451 -30.40 -12.72 -0.13
N ALA A 452 -29.52 -13.58 -0.59
CA ALA A 452 -29.95 -14.67 -1.45
C ALA A 452 -30.93 -15.54 -0.64
N LEU A 453 -32.18 -15.64 -1.12
CA LEU A 453 -33.20 -16.50 -0.55
C LEU A 453 -32.64 -17.92 -0.39
N GLY A 454 -32.71 -18.42 0.83
CA GLY A 454 -32.21 -19.71 1.33
C GLY A 454 -31.96 -20.79 0.28
N SER A 455 -30.70 -21.10 0.03
CA SER A 455 -30.36 -22.34 -0.62
C SER A 455 -30.59 -23.48 0.35
N GLU A 456 -31.33 -24.50 -0.05
CA GLU A 456 -31.47 -25.77 0.68
C GLU A 456 -30.11 -26.52 0.60
N ALA A 457 -29.09 -26.02 1.34
CA ALA A 457 -27.87 -26.77 1.54
C ALA A 457 -28.21 -28.03 2.37
N ARG A 458 -27.74 -29.19 1.94
CA ARG A 458 -27.98 -30.47 2.61
C ARG A 458 -27.54 -30.39 4.08
N ASP A 459 -28.43 -30.76 4.97
CA ASP A 459 -28.27 -30.73 6.43
C ASP A 459 -27.13 -31.65 6.94
N ASP A 460 -26.64 -32.56 6.09
CA ASP A 460 -25.68 -33.62 6.45
C ASP A 460 -24.25 -33.12 6.67
N SER A 461 -23.90 -31.89 6.23
CA SER A 461 -22.56 -31.32 6.40
C SER A 461 -22.45 -30.26 7.49
N VAL A 462 -23.51 -30.04 8.27
CA VAL A 462 -23.53 -29.00 9.30
C VAL A 462 -22.83 -29.50 10.59
N ILE A 463 -21.76 -28.84 10.98
CA ILE A 463 -20.97 -29.09 12.21
C ILE A 463 -21.58 -28.36 13.39
N LEU A 464 -21.94 -27.08 13.21
CA LEU A 464 -22.46 -26.20 14.25
C LEU A 464 -23.72 -25.49 13.77
N LYS A 465 -24.70 -25.33 14.69
CA LYS A 465 -25.91 -24.55 14.45
C LYS A 465 -26.20 -23.66 15.65
N GLY A 466 -26.78 -22.49 15.39
CA GLY A 466 -27.20 -21.53 16.41
C GLY A 466 -26.31 -20.33 16.55
N GLY A 467 -26.48 -19.58 17.60
CA GLY A 467 -25.88 -18.27 17.78
C GLY A 467 -26.72 -17.17 17.15
N PHE A 468 -26.06 -16.06 16.78
CA PHE A 468 -26.71 -14.92 16.12
C PHE A 468 -25.74 -14.29 15.11
N THR A 469 -26.31 -13.68 14.07
CA THR A 469 -25.56 -12.95 13.06
C THR A 469 -24.99 -11.66 13.66
N ALA A 470 -23.66 -11.56 13.74
CA ALA A 470 -22.97 -10.34 14.15
C ALA A 470 -22.61 -9.48 12.93
N SER A 471 -22.27 -10.13 11.80
CA SER A 471 -22.09 -9.52 10.49
C SER A 471 -22.59 -10.50 9.42
N PRO A 472 -23.47 -10.07 8.48
CA PRO A 472 -24.10 -10.95 7.51
C PRO A 472 -23.13 -11.47 6.45
N GLY A 473 -23.54 -12.54 5.75
CA GLY A 473 -22.80 -13.14 4.64
C GLY A 473 -22.29 -14.54 4.94
N ALA A 474 -21.53 -15.11 4.00
CA ALA A 474 -20.87 -16.39 4.16
C ALA A 474 -19.39 -16.33 3.75
N GLY A 475 -18.56 -17.16 4.38
CA GLY A 475 -17.14 -17.21 4.09
C GLY A 475 -16.57 -18.61 4.28
N VAL A 476 -15.54 -18.95 3.48
CA VAL A 476 -14.88 -20.25 3.51
C VAL A 476 -13.40 -20.10 3.79
N GLY A 477 -12.87 -20.94 4.67
CA GLY A 477 -11.45 -20.94 5.01
C GLY A 477 -11.07 -22.00 6.03
N GLU A 478 -9.78 -22.10 6.29
CA GLU A 478 -9.25 -22.99 7.31
C GLU A 478 -9.44 -22.41 8.71
N VAL A 479 -9.90 -23.24 9.64
CA VAL A 479 -10.09 -22.88 11.05
C VAL A 479 -8.76 -22.54 11.71
N PHE A 480 -8.69 -21.36 12.32
CA PHE A 480 -7.58 -20.93 13.12
C PHE A 480 -8.05 -20.38 14.47
N PHE A 481 -7.57 -21.00 15.57
CA PHE A 481 -7.92 -20.59 16.92
C PHE A 481 -7.05 -19.42 17.38
N VAL A 482 -7.68 -18.37 17.86
CA VAL A 482 -6.99 -17.22 18.46
C VAL A 482 -7.40 -17.09 19.93
N LYS A 483 -6.46 -17.44 20.82
CA LYS A 483 -6.61 -17.37 22.28
C LYS A 483 -5.72 -16.32 22.91
N LYS A 484 -4.55 -16.06 22.31
CA LYS A 484 -3.52 -15.14 22.82
C LYS A 484 -3.00 -14.27 21.68
N ASP A 485 -2.35 -13.15 22.00
CA ASP A 485 -1.79 -12.23 21.02
C ASP A 485 -0.75 -12.90 20.11
N MET A 486 0.00 -13.89 20.63
CA MET A 486 0.92 -14.70 19.82
C MET A 486 0.22 -15.52 18.71
N ASP A 487 -1.03 -15.90 18.90
CA ASP A 487 -1.79 -16.61 17.86
C ASP A 487 -2.18 -15.65 16.73
N ALA A 488 -2.47 -14.40 17.07
CA ALA A 488 -2.80 -13.36 16.11
C ALA A 488 -1.65 -13.08 15.12
N LEU A 489 -0.39 -13.18 15.57
CA LEU A 489 0.80 -13.01 14.70
C LEU A 489 0.88 -14.10 13.61
N ARG A 490 0.37 -15.30 13.90
CA ARG A 490 0.42 -16.48 13.02
C ARG A 490 -0.86 -16.69 12.22
N PHE A 491 -1.82 -15.79 12.32
CA PHE A 491 -3.11 -15.94 11.65
C PHE A 491 -2.93 -15.90 10.12
N PRO A 492 -3.40 -16.92 9.38
CA PRO A 492 -3.21 -17.03 7.94
C PRO A 492 -4.11 -16.08 7.15
N GLN A 493 -3.71 -15.75 5.93
CA GLN A 493 -4.57 -15.04 4.98
C GLN A 493 -5.75 -15.94 4.56
N GLY A 494 -6.98 -15.41 4.64
CA GLY A 494 -8.19 -16.15 4.28
C GLY A 494 -8.63 -17.20 5.31
N GLY A 495 -8.08 -17.19 6.53
CA GLY A 495 -8.47 -18.10 7.60
C GLY A 495 -9.82 -17.78 8.22
N VAL A 496 -10.48 -18.77 8.81
CA VAL A 496 -11.65 -18.58 9.67
C VAL A 496 -11.19 -18.38 11.12
N LEU A 497 -11.46 -17.19 11.65
CA LEU A 497 -11.12 -16.83 13.02
C LEU A 497 -12.09 -17.51 14.00
N VAL A 498 -11.60 -18.44 14.83
CA VAL A 498 -12.39 -19.08 15.89
C VAL A 498 -11.87 -18.67 17.26
N THR A 499 -12.75 -18.14 18.12
CA THR A 499 -12.37 -17.63 19.43
C THR A 499 -13.46 -17.91 20.48
N ALA A 500 -13.07 -18.02 21.75
CA ALA A 500 -14.03 -18.14 22.85
C ALA A 500 -14.76 -16.82 23.14
N GLN A 501 -14.10 -15.67 22.88
CA GLN A 501 -14.66 -14.35 23.15
C GLN A 501 -14.35 -13.39 22.00
N ALA A 502 -15.34 -12.61 21.58
CA ALA A 502 -15.25 -11.61 20.52
C ALA A 502 -14.57 -10.31 21.01
N LEU A 503 -13.28 -10.40 21.38
CA LEU A 503 -12.54 -9.27 21.96
C LEU A 503 -12.13 -8.22 20.91
N PRO A 504 -12.11 -6.93 21.27
CA PRO A 504 -11.75 -5.81 20.40
C PRO A 504 -10.39 -5.97 19.69
N ARG A 505 -9.40 -6.54 20.37
CA ARG A 505 -8.04 -6.73 19.81
C ARG A 505 -7.99 -7.64 18.58
N TRP A 506 -8.96 -8.52 18.39
CA TRP A 506 -9.05 -9.40 17.21
C TRP A 506 -9.49 -8.67 15.94
N ALA A 507 -9.98 -7.45 16.06
CA ALA A 507 -10.35 -6.63 14.91
C ALA A 507 -9.17 -6.38 13.92
N THR A 508 -7.92 -6.44 14.41
CA THR A 508 -6.71 -6.33 13.56
C THR A 508 -6.57 -7.47 12.55
N LEU A 509 -7.24 -8.58 12.78
CA LEU A 509 -7.19 -9.77 11.93
C LEU A 509 -8.21 -9.73 10.78
N LEU A 510 -9.24 -8.89 10.89
CA LEU A 510 -10.39 -8.93 9.98
C LEU A 510 -10.02 -8.66 8.51
N SER A 511 -8.97 -7.88 8.24
CA SER A 511 -8.47 -7.67 6.87
C SER A 511 -7.92 -8.94 6.20
N ARG A 512 -7.62 -9.98 7.00
CA ARG A 512 -7.09 -11.28 6.55
C ARG A 512 -8.07 -12.43 6.78
N THR A 513 -9.24 -12.16 7.38
CA THR A 513 -10.21 -13.15 7.85
C THR A 513 -11.28 -13.39 6.80
N ALA A 514 -11.58 -14.67 6.49
CA ALA A 514 -12.68 -15.05 5.62
C ALA A 514 -14.03 -15.04 6.35
N ALA A 515 -14.05 -15.45 7.62
CA ALA A 515 -15.22 -15.41 8.50
C ALA A 515 -14.80 -15.49 9.97
N VAL A 516 -15.68 -15.08 10.88
CA VAL A 516 -15.48 -15.15 12.35
C VAL A 516 -16.53 -16.05 12.98
N VAL A 517 -16.10 -16.92 13.90
CA VAL A 517 -16.97 -17.72 14.78
C VAL A 517 -16.55 -17.50 16.22
N SER A 518 -17.48 -17.07 17.10
CA SER A 518 -17.19 -16.83 18.52
C SER A 518 -18.24 -17.47 19.43
N GLU A 519 -17.79 -18.07 20.53
CA GLU A 519 -18.73 -18.66 21.53
C GLU A 519 -19.45 -17.59 22.34
N LYS A 520 -18.76 -16.52 22.72
CA LYS A 520 -19.34 -15.38 23.46
C LYS A 520 -19.13 -14.09 22.66
N GLY A 521 -20.09 -13.19 22.69
CA GLY A 521 -20.02 -11.89 22.03
C GLY A 521 -21.36 -11.17 22.08
N SER A 522 -21.41 -9.97 21.52
CA SER A 522 -22.62 -9.16 21.40
C SER A 522 -22.75 -8.60 19.98
N VAL A 523 -23.96 -8.42 19.48
CA VAL A 523 -24.24 -7.69 18.22
C VAL A 523 -23.73 -6.25 18.30
N ALA A 524 -23.75 -5.68 19.51
CA ALA A 524 -23.28 -4.32 19.80
C ALA A 524 -21.76 -4.26 20.06
N GLY A 525 -21.07 -5.41 20.15
CA GLY A 525 -19.66 -5.48 20.47
C GLY A 525 -18.77 -4.88 19.39
N HIS A 526 -17.58 -4.41 19.82
CA HIS A 526 -16.58 -3.80 18.91
C HIS A 526 -16.22 -4.70 17.72
N LEU A 527 -15.95 -5.98 17.96
CA LEU A 527 -15.58 -6.92 16.89
C LEU A 527 -16.73 -7.11 15.88
N ALA A 528 -18.00 -7.10 16.33
CA ALA A 528 -19.16 -7.16 15.46
C ALA A 528 -19.26 -5.89 14.57
N ASN A 529 -19.06 -4.71 15.16
CA ASN A 529 -19.09 -3.43 14.43
C ASN A 529 -18.02 -3.40 13.35
N VAL A 530 -16.77 -3.75 13.68
CA VAL A 530 -15.66 -3.77 12.72
C VAL A 530 -15.85 -4.88 11.67
N ALA A 531 -16.40 -6.06 12.05
CA ALA A 531 -16.70 -7.12 11.07
C ALA A 531 -17.72 -6.65 10.02
N ARG A 532 -18.78 -5.94 10.43
CA ARG A 532 -19.73 -5.31 9.51
C ARG A 532 -19.06 -4.27 8.61
N GLU A 533 -18.21 -3.44 9.16
CA GLU A 533 -17.49 -2.41 8.42
C GLU A 533 -16.55 -3.00 7.35
N PHE A 534 -15.87 -4.12 7.69
CA PHE A 534 -14.98 -4.82 6.75
C PHE A 534 -15.74 -5.77 5.82
N GLY A 535 -17.04 -5.98 6.05
CA GLY A 535 -17.85 -6.93 5.30
C GLY A 535 -17.41 -8.39 5.53
N VAL A 536 -16.87 -8.70 6.69
CA VAL A 536 -16.46 -10.06 7.08
C VAL A 536 -17.62 -10.75 7.76
N PRO A 537 -18.11 -11.91 7.24
CA PRO A 537 -19.17 -12.69 7.88
C PRO A 537 -18.79 -13.07 9.32
N ALA A 538 -19.69 -12.84 10.27
CA ALA A 538 -19.42 -13.13 11.68
C ALA A 538 -20.63 -13.75 12.37
N LEU A 539 -20.41 -14.92 12.98
CA LEU A 539 -21.40 -15.69 13.72
C LEU A 539 -20.97 -15.79 15.19
N PHE A 540 -21.72 -15.17 16.09
CA PHE A 540 -21.40 -15.15 17.53
C PHE A 540 -22.44 -15.92 18.36
N GLY A 541 -22.07 -16.27 19.59
CA GLY A 541 -22.95 -17.06 20.46
C GLY A 541 -23.03 -18.55 20.10
N VAL A 542 -22.03 -19.07 19.38
CA VAL A 542 -22.03 -20.47 18.91
C VAL A 542 -21.43 -21.37 19.97
N ALA A 543 -22.26 -21.98 20.77
CA ALA A 543 -21.83 -22.89 21.83
C ALA A 543 -21.01 -24.08 21.28
N GLY A 544 -19.87 -24.37 21.94
CA GLY A 544 -18.99 -25.49 21.58
C GLY A 544 -18.18 -25.30 20.29
N ALA A 545 -18.05 -24.07 19.78
CA ALA A 545 -17.28 -23.81 18.57
C ALA A 545 -15.78 -24.14 18.76
N VAL A 546 -15.22 -23.83 19.94
CA VAL A 546 -13.82 -24.11 20.26
C VAL A 546 -13.56 -25.62 20.47
N GLU A 547 -14.56 -26.39 20.86
CA GLU A 547 -14.42 -27.83 21.13
C GLU A 547 -14.65 -28.68 19.88
N ARG A 548 -15.63 -28.31 19.05
CA ARG A 548 -16.07 -29.13 17.89
C ARG A 548 -15.26 -28.87 16.61
N LEU A 549 -14.76 -27.64 16.42
CA LEU A 549 -13.93 -27.32 15.28
C LEU A 549 -12.49 -27.76 15.51
N ARG A 550 -11.75 -28.06 14.43
CA ARG A 550 -10.35 -28.49 14.51
C ARG A 550 -9.47 -27.50 13.74
N LYS A 551 -8.28 -27.22 14.28
CA LYS A 551 -7.30 -26.36 13.62
C LYS A 551 -6.94 -26.91 12.24
N GLY A 552 -6.97 -26.06 11.21
CA GLY A 552 -6.70 -26.41 9.81
C GLY A 552 -7.88 -27.11 9.10
N GLN A 553 -9.01 -27.31 9.77
CA GLN A 553 -10.22 -27.85 9.15
C GLN A 553 -10.82 -26.80 8.21
N LEU A 554 -11.08 -27.17 6.96
CA LEU A 554 -11.78 -26.30 6.02
C LEU A 554 -13.26 -26.26 6.38
N VAL A 555 -13.82 -25.06 6.56
CA VAL A 555 -15.23 -24.86 6.91
C VAL A 555 -15.84 -23.73 6.09
N THR A 556 -17.14 -23.82 5.84
CA THR A 556 -17.96 -22.71 5.32
C THR A 556 -18.82 -22.17 6.45
N VAL A 557 -18.67 -20.90 6.77
CA VAL A 557 -19.47 -20.19 7.79
C VAL A 557 -20.58 -19.44 7.08
N ASP A 558 -21.82 -19.78 7.39
CA ASP A 558 -23.02 -19.09 6.93
C ASP A 558 -23.59 -18.29 8.11
N ALA A 559 -23.22 -17.01 8.16
CA ALA A 559 -23.66 -16.15 9.25
C ALA A 559 -25.15 -15.79 9.13
N ASP A 560 -25.73 -15.79 7.94
CA ASP A 560 -27.15 -15.52 7.70
C ASP A 560 -28.02 -16.73 8.07
N GLY A 561 -27.57 -17.94 7.71
CA GLY A 561 -28.25 -19.20 8.05
C GLY A 561 -27.94 -19.74 9.45
N LEU A 562 -27.09 -19.06 10.24
CA LEU A 562 -26.67 -19.47 11.59
C LEU A 562 -26.05 -20.87 11.61
N ARG A 563 -25.19 -21.21 10.65
CA ARG A 563 -24.62 -22.56 10.47
C ARG A 563 -23.14 -22.50 10.13
N VAL A 564 -22.41 -23.54 10.53
CA VAL A 564 -21.05 -23.83 10.08
C VAL A 564 -21.03 -25.21 9.45
N TYR A 565 -20.58 -25.30 8.22
CA TYR A 565 -20.53 -26.52 7.43
C TYR A 565 -19.10 -27.06 7.32
N GLU A 566 -18.97 -28.38 7.18
CA GLU A 566 -17.70 -29.03 6.83
C GLU A 566 -17.36 -28.82 5.36
N GLY A 567 -16.10 -28.41 5.09
CA GLY A 567 -15.63 -28.19 3.74
C GLY A 567 -16.19 -26.92 3.07
N ARG A 568 -16.04 -26.87 1.75
CA ARG A 568 -16.53 -25.77 0.91
C ARG A 568 -17.92 -26.11 0.36
N VAL A 569 -18.89 -25.27 0.66
CA VAL A 569 -20.30 -25.45 0.23
C VAL A 569 -20.65 -24.34 -0.76
N GLU A 570 -20.60 -24.68 -2.06
CA GLU A 570 -20.82 -23.69 -3.13
C GLU A 570 -22.22 -23.04 -3.08
N ALA A 571 -23.25 -23.83 -2.75
CA ALA A 571 -24.63 -23.32 -2.65
C ALA A 571 -24.82 -22.20 -1.62
N VAL A 572 -23.96 -22.11 -0.60
CA VAL A 572 -23.94 -21.05 0.42
C VAL A 572 -23.13 -19.85 -0.05
N LEU A 573 -22.15 -20.07 -0.94
CA LEU A 573 -21.25 -19.06 -1.46
C LEU A 573 -21.76 -18.42 -2.77
N GLU A 574 -22.76 -19.03 -3.43
CA GLU A 574 -23.36 -18.50 -4.65
C GLU A 574 -24.04 -17.15 -4.41
N GLY A 575 -23.69 -16.15 -5.19
CA GLY A 575 -24.22 -14.77 -5.08
C GLY A 575 -23.38 -13.82 -4.22
N GLN A 576 -22.25 -14.26 -3.68
CA GLN A 576 -21.29 -13.35 -3.04
C GLN A 576 -20.29 -12.83 -4.07
N GLU A 577 -19.99 -11.53 -4.01
CA GLU A 577 -18.94 -10.92 -4.82
C GLU A 577 -17.59 -11.56 -4.47
N GLU A 578 -16.98 -12.27 -5.43
CA GLU A 578 -15.65 -12.84 -5.28
C GLU A 578 -14.60 -11.74 -5.32
N GLY A 579 -13.79 -11.67 -4.30
CA GLY A 579 -12.55 -10.91 -4.27
C GLY A 579 -12.40 -9.98 -3.05
N PRO A 580 -11.17 -9.76 -2.60
CA PRO A 580 -10.89 -8.81 -1.54
C PRO A 580 -11.23 -7.40 -2.03
N LYS A 581 -12.15 -6.70 -1.33
CA LYS A 581 -12.46 -5.29 -1.62
C LYS A 581 -11.24 -4.43 -1.31
N ASN A 582 -10.90 -3.51 -2.21
CA ASN A 582 -9.90 -2.48 -1.92
C ASN A 582 -10.51 -1.46 -0.94
N LEU A 583 -10.27 -1.69 0.35
CA LEU A 583 -10.77 -0.84 1.44
C LEU A 583 -10.18 0.58 1.41
N MET A 584 -9.12 0.79 0.64
CA MET A 584 -8.45 2.09 0.51
C MET A 584 -9.02 2.96 -0.59
N GLU A 585 -9.79 2.42 -1.54
CA GLU A 585 -10.33 3.18 -2.67
C GLU A 585 -11.16 4.37 -2.18
N GLY A 586 -10.87 5.57 -2.70
CA GLY A 586 -11.48 6.82 -2.25
C GLY A 586 -10.95 7.39 -0.93
N SER A 587 -10.02 6.71 -0.25
CA SER A 587 -9.42 7.21 1.01
C SER A 587 -8.45 8.37 0.76
N PRO A 588 -8.19 9.23 1.77
CA PRO A 588 -7.26 10.36 1.66
C PRO A 588 -5.85 9.97 1.21
N VAL A 589 -5.34 8.81 1.66
CA VAL A 589 -4.01 8.31 1.28
C VAL A 589 -4.02 7.77 -0.16
N PHE A 590 -5.07 7.05 -0.54
CA PHE A 590 -5.24 6.54 -1.91
C PHE A 590 -5.36 7.70 -2.92
N GLU A 591 -6.17 8.71 -2.62
CA GLU A 591 -6.31 9.89 -3.47
C GLU A 591 -5.03 10.72 -3.54
N ALA A 592 -4.21 10.75 -2.47
CA ALA A 592 -2.90 11.36 -2.50
C ALA A 592 -1.94 10.63 -3.45
N LEU A 593 -1.87 9.29 -3.39
CA LEU A 593 -1.04 8.50 -4.31
C LEU A 593 -1.54 8.62 -5.75
N LYS A 594 -2.84 8.55 -5.97
CA LYS A 594 -3.49 8.69 -7.29
C LYS A 594 -3.23 10.06 -7.90
N GLY A 595 -3.40 11.14 -7.12
CA GLY A 595 -3.16 12.51 -7.56
C GLY A 595 -1.70 12.79 -7.86
N ALA A 596 -0.77 12.38 -6.99
CA ALA A 596 0.67 12.46 -7.26
C ALA A 596 1.07 11.57 -8.43
N GLY A 597 0.55 10.33 -8.48
CA GLY A 597 0.79 9.35 -9.53
C GLY A 597 0.40 9.82 -10.91
N ALA A 598 -0.67 10.61 -11.04
CA ALA A 598 -1.09 11.21 -12.31
C ALA A 598 -0.03 12.13 -12.96
N HIS A 599 0.90 12.67 -12.16
CA HIS A 599 2.02 13.49 -12.63
C HIS A 599 3.35 12.72 -12.70
N ILE A 600 3.37 11.47 -12.28
CA ILE A 600 4.56 10.62 -12.21
C ILE A 600 4.50 9.49 -13.24
N ILE A 601 3.44 8.68 -13.23
CA ILE A 601 3.36 7.36 -13.87
C ILE A 601 3.02 7.41 -15.36
N PRO A 602 2.03 8.18 -15.85
CA PRO A 602 1.63 8.14 -17.26
C PRO A 602 2.76 8.53 -18.20
N LEU A 603 2.85 7.86 -19.35
CA LEU A 603 3.80 8.14 -20.42
C LEU A 603 3.05 8.71 -21.63
N TYR A 604 3.39 9.94 -22.02
CA TYR A 604 2.79 10.64 -23.18
C TYR A 604 3.77 10.79 -24.35
N LEU A 605 5.07 10.89 -24.08
CA LEU A 605 6.10 11.01 -25.11
C LEU A 605 6.53 9.64 -25.64
N LEU A 606 5.73 9.07 -26.55
CA LEU A 606 5.94 7.73 -27.08
C LEU A 606 6.95 7.68 -28.21
N ASP A 607 6.88 8.66 -29.14
CA ASP A 607 7.65 8.69 -30.37
C ASP A 607 8.86 9.64 -30.29
N PRO A 608 10.10 9.11 -30.24
CA PRO A 608 11.33 9.90 -30.17
C PRO A 608 11.63 10.75 -31.43
N ASP A 609 11.07 10.38 -32.59
CA ASP A 609 11.31 11.07 -33.87
C ASP A 609 10.27 12.17 -34.14
N SER A 610 9.21 12.23 -33.32
CA SER A 610 8.18 13.26 -33.40
C SER A 610 8.74 14.68 -33.14
N PRO A 611 8.31 15.71 -33.89
CA PRO A 611 8.63 17.11 -33.59
C PRO A 611 8.13 17.55 -32.18
N HIS A 612 7.24 16.76 -31.58
CA HIS A 612 6.74 16.97 -30.22
C HIS A 612 7.64 16.37 -29.14
N PHE A 613 8.65 15.57 -29.47
CA PHE A 613 9.60 15.01 -28.52
C PHE A 613 10.61 16.07 -28.03
N ARG A 614 10.11 16.96 -27.18
CA ARG A 614 10.84 18.13 -26.64
C ARG A 614 10.63 18.29 -25.14
N PRO A 615 11.59 18.90 -24.39
CA PRO A 615 11.49 19.10 -22.94
C PRO A 615 10.18 19.75 -22.50
N LYS A 616 9.71 20.77 -23.21
CA LYS A 616 8.47 21.50 -22.91
C LYS A 616 7.19 20.65 -22.95
N ASN A 617 7.23 19.52 -23.64
CA ASN A 617 6.08 18.60 -23.81
C ASN A 617 6.09 17.45 -22.81
N CYS A 618 7.11 17.31 -21.96
CA CYS A 618 7.07 16.36 -20.84
C CYS A 618 5.97 16.78 -19.87
N ARG A 619 5.00 15.93 -19.62
CA ARG A 619 3.86 16.19 -18.74
C ARG A 619 4.04 15.55 -17.38
N THR A 620 4.82 14.48 -17.30
CA THR A 620 5.05 13.63 -16.14
C THR A 620 6.54 13.38 -15.93
N PHE A 621 6.91 12.82 -14.79
CA PHE A 621 8.27 12.35 -14.55
C PHE A 621 8.66 11.20 -15.48
N HIS A 622 7.70 10.33 -15.86
CA HIS A 622 7.94 9.27 -16.83
C HIS A 622 8.31 9.83 -18.22
N ASP A 623 7.65 10.90 -18.66
CA ASP A 623 8.05 11.58 -19.89
C ASP A 623 9.50 12.12 -19.82
N ILE A 624 9.89 12.69 -18.66
CA ILE A 624 11.27 13.17 -18.45
C ILE A 624 12.25 12.01 -18.53
N THR A 625 11.99 10.89 -17.84
CA THR A 625 12.87 9.71 -17.89
C THR A 625 12.99 9.17 -19.31
N ARG A 626 11.88 9.05 -20.02
CA ARG A 626 11.85 8.60 -21.42
C ARG A 626 12.64 9.54 -22.33
N PHE A 627 12.41 10.85 -22.21
CA PHE A 627 13.13 11.87 -22.98
C PHE A 627 14.63 11.81 -22.71
N CYS A 628 15.01 11.80 -21.44
CA CYS A 628 16.42 11.79 -21.04
C CYS A 628 17.14 10.53 -21.52
N HIS A 629 16.51 9.36 -21.40
CA HIS A 629 17.06 8.10 -21.86
C HIS A 629 17.38 8.14 -23.36
N GLU A 630 16.42 8.54 -24.21
CA GLU A 630 16.61 8.63 -25.66
C GLU A 630 17.69 9.66 -26.03
N LYS A 631 17.68 10.82 -25.37
CA LYS A 631 18.67 11.86 -25.66
C LYS A 631 20.07 11.52 -25.14
N ALA A 632 20.17 10.80 -24.02
CA ALA A 632 21.44 10.32 -23.50
C ALA A 632 22.11 9.32 -24.47
N VAL A 633 21.32 8.38 -24.99
CA VAL A 633 21.78 7.44 -26.02
C VAL A 633 22.26 8.22 -27.25
N TYR A 634 21.45 9.16 -27.76
CA TYR A 634 21.82 10.01 -28.89
C TYR A 634 23.12 10.78 -28.66
N GLU A 635 23.30 11.44 -27.51
CA GLU A 635 24.49 12.23 -27.18
C GLU A 635 25.74 11.36 -27.01
N MET A 636 25.60 10.14 -26.50
CA MET A 636 26.72 9.20 -26.43
C MET A 636 27.24 8.82 -27.82
N PHE A 637 26.33 8.52 -28.76
CA PHE A 637 26.72 8.14 -30.12
C PHE A 637 27.21 9.34 -30.96
N ARG A 638 26.62 10.54 -30.79
CA ARG A 638 26.98 11.77 -31.49
C ARG A 638 28.38 12.30 -31.12
N PHE A 639 28.85 12.01 -29.90
CA PHE A 639 30.22 12.38 -29.50
C PHE A 639 31.26 11.78 -30.45
N GLY A 640 31.04 10.56 -30.95
CA GLY A 640 31.89 9.92 -31.95
C GLY A 640 31.88 10.64 -33.32
N GLU A 641 30.73 11.25 -33.70
CA GLU A 641 30.57 11.96 -34.96
C GLU A 641 31.14 13.39 -34.89
N GLU A 642 30.88 14.15 -33.82
CA GLU A 642 31.27 15.56 -33.66
C GLU A 642 32.77 15.74 -33.50
N HIS A 643 33.47 14.82 -32.85
CA HIS A 643 34.90 14.90 -32.62
C HIS A 643 35.70 14.17 -33.72
N ARG A 644 35.01 13.74 -34.84
CA ARG A 644 35.61 12.89 -35.84
C ARG A 644 36.51 11.83 -35.14
N PHE A 645 35.95 11.15 -34.16
CA PHE A 645 36.47 9.82 -33.92
C PHE A 645 36.46 9.20 -35.31
N PRO A 646 37.62 8.97 -35.91
CA PRO A 646 37.62 8.43 -37.23
C PRO A 646 36.64 7.27 -37.23
N GLU A 647 35.84 7.10 -38.32
CA GLU A 647 34.98 5.91 -38.51
C GLU A 647 35.72 4.62 -38.19
N ALA A 648 37.00 4.73 -37.99
CA ALA A 648 38.00 3.87 -37.45
C ALA A 648 37.73 3.27 -36.06
N LYS A 649 36.83 3.80 -35.14
CA LYS A 649 36.78 3.35 -33.74
C LYS A 649 35.56 2.50 -33.37
N SER A 650 34.41 2.60 -34.03
CA SER A 650 33.41 1.54 -33.98
C SER A 650 33.67 0.59 -35.14
N LYS A 651 34.17 -0.57 -34.80
CA LYS A 651 34.55 -1.58 -35.79
C LYS A 651 33.42 -2.60 -35.93
N ARG A 652 33.08 -2.91 -37.18
CA ARG A 652 32.12 -4.00 -37.42
C ARG A 652 32.86 -5.33 -37.16
N LEU A 653 32.27 -6.15 -36.28
CA LEU A 653 32.81 -7.47 -36.02
C LEU A 653 32.60 -8.38 -37.24
N VAL A 654 33.66 -8.99 -37.72
CA VAL A 654 33.63 -10.03 -38.75
C VAL A 654 33.28 -11.33 -38.05
N CYS A 655 32.12 -11.88 -38.33
CA CYS A 655 31.62 -13.12 -37.70
C CYS A 655 30.64 -13.83 -38.61
N ASP A 656 30.50 -15.13 -38.44
CA ASP A 656 29.57 -16.02 -39.19
C ASP A 656 28.16 -16.04 -38.63
N VAL A 657 27.87 -15.24 -37.62
CA VAL A 657 26.51 -15.13 -37.02
C VAL A 657 25.65 -14.25 -37.92
N PRO A 658 24.39 -14.60 -38.24
CA PRO A 658 23.52 -13.84 -39.13
C PRO A 658 23.00 -12.53 -38.52
N MET A 659 23.89 -11.80 -37.84
CA MET A 659 23.63 -10.52 -37.19
C MET A 659 24.85 -9.61 -37.27
N GLN A 660 24.62 -8.30 -37.26
CA GLN A 660 25.69 -7.32 -37.26
C GLN A 660 25.99 -6.85 -35.86
N PHE A 661 27.25 -6.98 -35.45
CA PHE A 661 27.76 -6.45 -34.21
C PHE A 661 28.79 -5.36 -34.47
N TRP A 662 28.77 -4.36 -33.62
CA TRP A 662 29.72 -3.26 -33.64
C TRP A 662 30.51 -3.26 -32.34
N VAL A 663 31.82 -3.12 -32.40
CA VAL A 663 32.70 -3.13 -31.24
C VAL A 663 33.31 -1.75 -31.06
N ILE A 664 33.14 -1.19 -29.87
CA ILE A 664 33.73 0.08 -29.43
C ILE A 664 34.80 -0.26 -28.40
N ASN A 665 36.06 -0.02 -28.73
CA ASN A 665 37.15 -0.21 -27.80
C ASN A 665 37.28 1.02 -26.89
N LEU A 666 37.11 0.79 -25.59
CA LEU A 666 37.22 1.85 -24.58
C LEU A 666 38.69 2.16 -24.23
N ASP A 667 39.58 1.14 -24.26
CA ASP A 667 40.99 1.26 -23.90
C ASP A 667 41.86 0.14 -24.48
N ASP A 668 41.97 -0.94 -23.73
CA ASP A 668 42.85 -2.09 -23.93
C ASP A 668 42.07 -3.35 -24.36
N GLY A 669 40.90 -3.18 -25.01
CA GLY A 669 40.05 -4.28 -25.44
C GLY A 669 40.52 -4.93 -26.75
N PHE A 670 41.46 -4.34 -27.49
CA PHE A 670 42.07 -4.90 -28.69
C PHE A 670 43.55 -5.25 -28.43
N ARG A 671 44.05 -6.26 -29.14
CA ARG A 671 45.44 -6.69 -29.08
C ARG A 671 46.34 -5.68 -29.77
N GLU A 672 45.94 -5.24 -30.93
CA GLU A 672 46.61 -4.25 -31.78
C GLU A 672 45.63 -3.19 -32.27
N GLU A 673 46.11 -1.97 -32.55
CA GLU A 673 45.25 -0.97 -33.14
C GLU A 673 44.73 -1.43 -34.50
N VAL A 674 43.44 -1.28 -34.72
CA VAL A 674 42.77 -1.73 -35.92
C VAL A 674 42.63 -0.52 -36.88
N GLU A 675 43.35 -0.55 -38.02
CA GLU A 675 43.06 0.35 -39.12
C GLU A 675 41.86 -0.18 -39.93
N GLY A 676 40.93 0.69 -40.34
CA GLY A 676 39.75 0.28 -41.12
C GLY A 676 38.46 0.09 -40.30
N ARG A 677 37.40 -0.43 -40.97
CA ARG A 677 36.04 -0.53 -40.46
C ARG A 677 35.68 -1.87 -39.79
N HIS A 678 36.56 -2.86 -39.86
CA HIS A 678 36.26 -4.20 -39.45
C HIS A 678 37.29 -4.68 -38.40
N VAL A 679 36.83 -5.51 -37.47
CA VAL A 679 37.64 -6.18 -36.45
C VAL A 679 37.29 -7.67 -36.43
N THR A 680 38.32 -8.51 -36.28
CA THR A 680 38.19 -9.96 -36.07
C THR A 680 38.19 -10.31 -34.57
N LEU A 681 37.66 -11.44 -34.22
CA LEU A 681 37.68 -11.96 -32.85
C LEU A 681 39.10 -12.18 -32.30
N ASP A 682 40.04 -12.53 -33.15
CA ASP A 682 41.44 -12.73 -32.78
C ASP A 682 42.14 -11.48 -32.24
N ASN A 683 41.64 -10.30 -32.65
CA ASN A 683 42.16 -9.04 -32.18
C ASN A 683 41.47 -8.54 -30.90
N ILE A 684 40.41 -9.22 -30.42
CA ILE A 684 39.67 -8.86 -29.21
C ILE A 684 40.30 -9.56 -28.02
N VAL A 685 40.79 -8.82 -27.04
CA VAL A 685 41.40 -9.34 -25.79
C VAL A 685 40.46 -9.17 -24.58
N SER A 686 39.27 -8.58 -24.79
CA SER A 686 38.27 -8.46 -23.72
C SER A 686 37.81 -9.82 -23.20
N ILE A 687 38.15 -10.11 -21.95
CA ILE A 687 37.84 -11.39 -21.27
C ILE A 687 36.31 -11.60 -21.24
N PRO A 688 35.51 -10.64 -20.73
CA PRO A 688 34.06 -10.86 -20.66
C PRO A 688 33.38 -10.90 -22.02
N MET A 689 33.84 -10.11 -23.02
CA MET A 689 33.28 -10.20 -24.37
C MET A 689 33.55 -11.56 -25.02
N ARG A 690 34.78 -12.06 -24.93
CA ARG A 690 35.15 -13.36 -25.50
C ARG A 690 34.32 -14.48 -24.87
N ALA A 691 34.20 -14.49 -23.54
CA ALA A 691 33.40 -15.49 -22.84
C ALA A 691 31.91 -15.47 -23.27
N LEU A 692 31.32 -14.27 -23.37
CA LEU A 692 29.96 -14.11 -23.85
C LEU A 692 29.79 -14.59 -25.29
N TRP A 693 30.76 -14.25 -26.18
CA TRP A 693 30.77 -14.65 -27.58
C TRP A 693 30.93 -16.17 -27.75
N GLU A 694 31.80 -16.79 -27.01
CA GLU A 694 31.97 -18.24 -26.98
C GLU A 694 30.67 -18.95 -26.64
N GLY A 695 29.95 -18.47 -25.62
CA GLY A 695 28.62 -18.98 -25.28
C GLY A 695 27.58 -18.77 -26.40
N MET A 696 27.60 -17.62 -27.05
CA MET A 696 26.67 -17.29 -28.15
C MET A 696 26.85 -18.21 -29.36
N THR A 697 28.06 -18.69 -29.59
CA THR A 697 28.44 -19.47 -30.78
C THR A 697 28.70 -20.95 -30.50
N ALA A 698 28.67 -21.38 -29.23
CA ALA A 698 28.96 -22.76 -28.82
C ALA A 698 28.08 -23.82 -29.49
N VAL A 699 26.82 -23.45 -29.72
CA VAL A 699 25.84 -24.27 -30.44
C VAL A 699 25.29 -23.45 -31.62
N PRO A 700 25.33 -23.97 -32.86
CA PRO A 700 24.75 -23.25 -34.00
C PRO A 700 23.27 -22.95 -33.79
N TRP A 701 22.86 -21.70 -34.02
CA TRP A 701 21.45 -21.36 -33.95
C TRP A 701 20.69 -21.91 -35.19
N GLY A 702 19.73 -22.79 -34.92
CA GLY A 702 18.95 -23.48 -35.96
C GLY A 702 17.84 -22.64 -36.63
N GLY A 703 17.82 -21.32 -36.39
CA GLY A 703 16.77 -20.44 -36.89
C GLY A 703 15.57 -20.29 -35.94
N PRO A 704 14.54 -19.51 -36.34
CA PRO A 704 13.33 -19.37 -35.55
C PRO A 704 12.60 -20.70 -35.41
N PRO A 705 12.00 -20.99 -34.24
CA PRO A 705 11.20 -22.22 -34.11
C PRO A 705 10.00 -22.20 -35.04
N PRO A 706 9.56 -23.36 -35.55
CA PRO A 706 8.37 -23.43 -36.39
C PRO A 706 7.16 -22.95 -35.62
N VAL A 707 6.45 -21.97 -36.16
CA VAL A 707 5.33 -21.29 -35.49
C VAL A 707 4.03 -21.89 -35.99
N ASP A 708 3.11 -22.25 -35.09
CA ASP A 708 1.74 -22.66 -35.47
C ASP A 708 0.91 -21.47 -35.99
N ALA A 709 -0.24 -21.75 -36.60
CA ALA A 709 -1.12 -20.74 -37.19
C ALA A 709 -1.59 -19.68 -36.14
N LYS A 710 -1.78 -20.08 -34.85
CA LYS A 710 -2.13 -19.18 -33.78
C LYS A 710 -0.96 -18.24 -33.41
N GLY A 711 0.25 -18.78 -33.37
CA GLY A 711 1.47 -18.00 -33.15
C GLY A 711 1.71 -16.98 -34.23
N PHE A 712 1.49 -17.37 -35.51
CA PHE A 712 1.61 -16.47 -36.65
C PHE A 712 0.57 -15.33 -36.62
N MET A 713 -0.69 -15.64 -36.31
CA MET A 713 -1.73 -14.61 -36.15
C MET A 713 -1.45 -13.68 -34.95
N SER A 714 -0.93 -14.22 -33.85
CA SER A 714 -0.50 -13.38 -32.68
C SER A 714 0.59 -12.38 -33.08
N ILE A 715 1.55 -12.81 -33.90
CA ILE A 715 2.61 -11.92 -34.41
C ILE A 715 2.03 -10.82 -35.31
N LEU A 716 1.10 -11.17 -36.20
CA LEU A 716 0.44 -10.24 -37.11
C LEU A 716 -0.37 -9.18 -36.33
N VAL A 717 -1.14 -9.61 -35.31
CA VAL A 717 -1.93 -8.72 -34.45
C VAL A 717 -0.99 -7.82 -33.64
N GLU A 718 0.04 -8.37 -32.97
CA GLU A 718 1.01 -7.61 -32.20
C GLU A 718 1.81 -6.64 -33.08
N ALA A 719 2.21 -7.06 -34.29
CA ALA A 719 2.90 -6.20 -35.26
C ALA A 719 2.03 -5.03 -35.75
N SER A 720 0.71 -5.21 -35.82
CA SER A 720 -0.23 -4.18 -36.25
C SER A 720 -0.75 -3.30 -35.11
N SER A 721 -0.77 -3.79 -33.87
CA SER A 721 -1.36 -3.10 -32.71
C SER A 721 -0.33 -2.51 -31.74
N ASN A 722 0.92 -2.95 -31.79
CA ASN A 722 1.97 -2.47 -30.89
C ASN A 722 2.74 -1.29 -31.50
N PRO A 723 2.54 -0.05 -31.00
CA PRO A 723 3.24 1.14 -31.52
C PRO A 723 4.76 1.04 -31.46
N ALA A 724 5.32 0.24 -30.54
CA ALA A 724 6.76 0.02 -30.44
C ALA A 724 7.35 -0.80 -31.63
N LEU A 725 6.49 -1.41 -32.43
CA LEU A 725 6.87 -2.23 -33.59
C LEU A 725 6.68 -1.50 -34.94
N ASP A 726 6.08 -0.30 -34.93
CA ASP A 726 5.90 0.51 -36.13
C ASP A 726 7.25 0.85 -36.75
N PRO A 727 7.53 0.48 -38.01
CA PRO A 727 8.77 0.81 -38.68
C PRO A 727 9.04 2.30 -38.81
N SER A 728 8.00 3.13 -38.82
CA SER A 728 8.11 4.60 -38.90
C SER A 728 8.60 5.22 -37.58
N LEU A 729 8.49 4.49 -36.46
CA LEU A 729 8.93 4.93 -35.11
C LEU A 729 10.36 4.48 -34.77
N ARG A 730 11.08 3.84 -35.68
CA ARG A 730 12.43 3.31 -35.45
C ARG A 730 13.50 4.37 -35.75
N SER A 731 14.23 4.81 -34.71
CA SER A 731 15.47 5.55 -34.95
C SER A 731 16.52 4.63 -35.59
N SER A 732 17.35 5.17 -36.52
CA SER A 732 18.43 4.42 -37.19
C SER A 732 19.43 3.79 -36.21
N PHE A 733 19.46 4.25 -34.95
CA PHE A 733 20.33 3.77 -33.86
C PHE A 733 19.74 2.61 -33.08
N SER A 734 18.41 2.45 -33.04
CA SER A 734 17.74 1.41 -32.26
C SER A 734 17.86 -0.01 -32.85
N VAL A 735 18.49 -0.16 -34.02
CA VAL A 735 18.56 -1.41 -34.77
C VAL A 735 19.91 -2.12 -34.65
N ARG A 736 20.95 -1.46 -34.09
CA ARG A 736 22.31 -2.01 -34.06
C ARG A 736 22.68 -2.63 -32.75
N ASN A 737 23.44 -3.74 -32.76
CA ASN A 737 23.99 -4.41 -31.59
C ASN A 737 25.41 -3.91 -31.33
N TYR A 738 25.68 -3.47 -30.08
CA TYR A 738 26.96 -2.89 -29.70
C TYR A 738 27.61 -3.64 -28.56
N PHE A 739 28.90 -3.91 -28.72
CA PHE A 739 29.82 -4.24 -27.62
C PHE A 739 30.67 -3.01 -27.32
N MET A 740 30.68 -2.56 -26.07
CA MET A 740 31.67 -1.63 -25.54
C MET A 740 32.61 -2.40 -24.65
N ILE A 741 33.90 -2.37 -24.99
CA ILE A 741 34.86 -3.29 -24.33
C ILE A 741 36.11 -2.58 -23.85
N SER A 742 36.66 -3.06 -22.73
CA SER A 742 38.05 -3.01 -22.34
C SER A 742 38.52 -4.43 -22.02
N LYS A 743 39.78 -4.64 -21.65
CA LYS A 743 40.31 -5.95 -21.31
C LYS A 743 39.49 -6.70 -20.27
N HIS A 744 39.01 -5.97 -19.24
CA HIS A 744 38.27 -6.54 -18.11
C HIS A 744 36.79 -6.17 -18.09
N PHE A 745 36.33 -5.34 -19.00
CA PHE A 745 34.96 -4.86 -19.04
C PHE A 745 34.28 -5.15 -20.39
N CYS A 746 32.99 -5.50 -20.30
CA CYS A 746 32.13 -5.62 -21.48
C CYS A 746 30.72 -5.11 -21.15
N SER A 747 30.18 -4.29 -22.03
CA SER A 747 28.75 -3.96 -22.05
C SER A 747 28.20 -4.30 -23.43
N LEU A 748 27.27 -5.26 -23.48
CA LEU A 748 26.51 -5.60 -24.67
C LEU A 748 25.12 -4.95 -24.57
N GLN A 749 24.78 -4.18 -25.55
CA GLN A 749 23.40 -3.74 -25.81
C GLN A 749 22.96 -4.36 -27.13
N SER A 750 21.96 -5.20 -27.05
CA SER A 750 21.50 -5.96 -28.19
C SER A 750 20.00 -5.90 -28.34
N ARG A 751 19.57 -5.73 -29.58
CA ARG A 751 18.18 -5.84 -29.99
C ARG A 751 18.05 -6.96 -30.99
N PHE A 752 17.55 -8.09 -30.54
CA PHE A 752 17.29 -9.24 -31.39
C PHE A 752 15.83 -9.24 -31.87
N GLY A 753 15.52 -8.49 -32.90
CA GLY A 753 14.12 -8.33 -33.34
C GLY A 753 13.28 -7.57 -32.30
N PHE A 754 12.39 -8.31 -31.62
CA PHE A 754 11.48 -7.75 -30.58
C PHE A 754 12.03 -7.85 -29.15
N HIS A 755 13.23 -8.41 -28.97
CA HIS A 755 13.85 -8.60 -27.68
C HIS A 755 14.91 -7.54 -27.40
N PHE A 756 14.87 -6.97 -26.22
CA PHE A 756 15.93 -6.14 -25.66
C PHE A 756 16.78 -6.97 -24.71
N CYS A 757 18.07 -6.87 -24.85
CA CYS A 757 19.01 -7.48 -23.91
C CYS A 757 20.14 -6.50 -23.59
N THR A 758 20.47 -6.40 -22.31
CA THR A 758 21.67 -5.73 -21.84
C THR A 758 22.47 -6.70 -20.99
N VAL A 759 23.75 -6.85 -21.29
CA VAL A 759 24.71 -7.54 -20.42
C VAL A 759 25.81 -6.58 -20.08
N GLU A 760 26.11 -6.44 -18.81
CA GLU A 760 27.26 -5.68 -18.34
C GLU A 760 28.10 -6.56 -17.43
N ALA A 761 29.39 -6.63 -17.64
CA ALA A 761 30.29 -7.46 -16.87
C ALA A 761 31.64 -6.79 -16.65
N LEU A 762 32.13 -6.84 -15.43
CA LEU A 762 33.51 -6.56 -15.05
C LEU A 762 34.13 -7.86 -14.53
N VAL A 763 35.20 -8.30 -15.17
CA VAL A 763 35.89 -9.57 -14.86
C VAL A 763 37.40 -9.33 -14.80
N GLY A 764 37.88 -9.12 -13.59
CA GLY A 764 39.29 -8.83 -13.30
C GLY A 764 39.89 -9.81 -12.31
N LYS A 765 41.10 -9.49 -11.83
CA LYS A 765 41.82 -10.28 -10.84
C LYS A 765 41.33 -10.11 -9.41
N ARG A 766 40.52 -9.08 -9.14
CA ARG A 766 40.00 -8.77 -7.82
C ARG A 766 38.54 -9.24 -7.76
N ASP A 767 38.32 -10.34 -7.05
CA ASP A 767 37.01 -11.00 -6.99
C ASP A 767 35.89 -10.08 -6.51
N MET A 768 36.15 -9.26 -5.50
CA MET A 768 35.16 -8.30 -4.94
C MET A 768 34.71 -7.21 -5.92
N GLU A 769 35.47 -6.96 -6.99
CA GLU A 769 35.10 -5.98 -8.02
C GLU A 769 34.34 -6.63 -9.20
N ASN A 770 34.38 -7.97 -9.29
CA ASN A 770 33.76 -8.73 -10.38
C ASN A 770 32.25 -8.73 -10.24
N TYR A 771 31.57 -8.41 -11.35
CA TYR A 771 30.11 -8.52 -11.43
C TYR A 771 29.64 -8.83 -12.86
N ILE A 772 28.46 -9.42 -12.92
CA ILE A 772 27.67 -9.58 -14.14
C ILE A 772 26.27 -9.05 -13.82
N SER A 773 25.76 -8.17 -14.66
CA SER A 773 24.39 -7.67 -14.65
C SER A 773 23.73 -8.01 -15.98
N PHE A 774 22.56 -8.61 -15.92
CA PHE A 774 21.81 -9.05 -17.09
C PHE A 774 20.38 -8.57 -17.02
N GLN A 775 19.90 -8.06 -18.13
CA GLN A 775 18.50 -7.69 -18.32
C GLN A 775 18.02 -8.18 -19.67
N PHE A 776 16.85 -8.80 -19.69
CA PHE A 776 16.22 -9.34 -20.86
C PHE A 776 14.72 -9.03 -20.84
N LYS A 777 14.18 -8.38 -21.87
CA LYS A 777 12.78 -7.94 -21.93
C LYS A 777 12.25 -7.98 -23.38
N GLY A 778 10.91 -8.03 -23.50
CA GLY A 778 10.21 -7.94 -24.78
C GLY A 778 9.98 -9.31 -25.43
N GLY A 779 9.51 -9.33 -26.67
CA GLY A 779 9.17 -10.53 -27.45
C GLY A 779 8.10 -10.24 -28.48
N ALA A 780 7.86 -11.22 -29.37
CA ALA A 780 6.86 -11.14 -30.43
C ALA A 780 5.51 -11.77 -30.05
N ALA A 781 5.46 -12.58 -29.01
CA ALA A 781 4.23 -13.22 -28.54
C ALA A 781 3.43 -12.31 -27.60
N ASN A 782 2.22 -12.72 -27.22
CA ASN A 782 1.40 -12.02 -26.22
C ASN A 782 2.11 -11.96 -24.85
N LEU A 783 1.63 -11.09 -23.97
CA LEU A 783 2.26 -10.83 -22.68
C LEU A 783 2.42 -12.10 -21.83
N GLU A 784 1.42 -12.96 -21.76
CA GLU A 784 1.43 -14.20 -20.97
C GLU A 784 2.61 -15.11 -21.38
N ARG A 785 2.81 -15.36 -22.67
CA ARG A 785 3.91 -16.17 -23.17
C ARG A 785 5.28 -15.51 -22.94
N ARG A 786 5.34 -14.19 -23.05
CA ARG A 786 6.56 -13.43 -22.72
C ARG A 786 6.92 -13.56 -21.25
N VAL A 787 5.93 -13.51 -20.35
CA VAL A 787 6.11 -13.74 -18.90
C VAL A 787 6.61 -15.16 -18.63
N ILE A 788 6.02 -16.19 -19.27
CA ILE A 788 6.48 -17.58 -19.16
C ILE A 788 7.96 -17.71 -19.54
N ARG A 789 8.37 -17.08 -20.63
CA ARG A 789 9.77 -17.08 -21.06
C ARG A 789 10.67 -16.29 -20.09
N ALA A 790 10.22 -15.17 -19.52
CA ALA A 790 11.00 -14.42 -18.53
C ALA A 790 11.29 -15.28 -17.30
N HIS A 791 10.30 -16.01 -16.79
CA HIS A 791 10.47 -16.98 -15.71
C HIS A 791 11.40 -18.13 -16.10
N PHE A 792 11.26 -18.65 -17.31
CA PHE A 792 12.14 -19.71 -17.83
C PHE A 792 13.62 -19.30 -17.84
N VAL A 793 13.93 -18.08 -18.28
CA VAL A 793 15.31 -17.55 -18.30
C VAL A 793 15.80 -17.35 -16.88
N ALA A 794 14.99 -16.78 -15.99
CA ALA A 794 15.33 -16.55 -14.60
C ALA A 794 15.66 -17.86 -13.87
N GLU A 795 14.84 -18.87 -14.00
CA GLU A 795 15.00 -20.19 -13.36
C GLU A 795 16.29 -20.90 -13.79
N ILE A 796 16.66 -20.82 -15.08
CA ILE A 796 17.95 -21.36 -15.52
C ILE A 796 19.10 -20.59 -14.89
N LEU A 797 19.04 -19.26 -14.86
CA LEU A 797 20.09 -18.43 -14.27
C LEU A 797 20.22 -18.64 -12.76
N GLU A 798 19.14 -18.84 -12.03
CA GLU A 798 19.16 -19.25 -10.62
C GLU A 798 19.93 -20.55 -10.41
N GLY A 799 19.69 -21.54 -11.27
CA GLY A 799 20.43 -22.81 -11.24
C GLY A 799 21.94 -22.63 -11.45
N TYR A 800 22.38 -21.52 -12.01
CA TYR A 800 23.79 -21.14 -12.18
C TYR A 800 24.30 -20.11 -11.16
N GLY A 801 23.52 -19.83 -10.09
CA GLY A 801 23.93 -19.00 -8.96
C GLY A 801 23.69 -17.51 -9.14
N PHE A 802 22.93 -17.07 -10.14
CA PHE A 802 22.53 -15.68 -10.27
C PHE A 802 21.40 -15.35 -9.29
N GLN A 803 21.41 -14.16 -8.73
CA GLN A 803 20.26 -13.57 -8.08
C GLN A 803 19.33 -13.04 -9.17
N THR A 804 18.10 -13.58 -9.26
CA THR A 804 17.18 -13.22 -10.31
C THR A 804 15.94 -12.51 -9.79
N ARG A 805 15.34 -11.69 -10.65
CA ARG A 805 14.05 -11.05 -10.43
C ARG A 805 13.30 -10.99 -11.74
N VAL A 806 12.05 -11.46 -11.74
CA VAL A 806 11.16 -11.32 -12.89
C VAL A 806 10.14 -10.22 -12.59
N LYS A 807 9.99 -9.30 -13.54
CA LYS A 807 8.97 -8.26 -13.47
C LYS A 807 8.30 -8.14 -14.83
N GLU A 808 7.00 -8.40 -14.89
CA GLU A 808 6.25 -8.53 -16.15
C GLU A 808 6.95 -9.50 -17.11
N ASP A 809 7.25 -9.06 -18.34
CA ASP A 809 7.98 -9.83 -19.35
C ASP A 809 9.51 -9.65 -19.29
N GLY A 810 10.02 -8.98 -18.23
CA GLY A 810 11.44 -8.73 -18.02
C GLY A 810 12.07 -9.67 -16.99
N SER A 811 13.22 -10.25 -17.34
CA SER A 811 14.08 -11.03 -16.46
C SER A 811 15.34 -10.22 -16.16
N PHE A 812 15.65 -10.07 -14.88
CA PHE A 812 16.83 -9.38 -14.36
C PHE A 812 17.65 -10.39 -13.59
N ALA A 813 18.98 -10.39 -13.80
CA ALA A 813 19.87 -11.27 -13.07
C ALA A 813 21.16 -10.54 -12.70
N ARG A 814 21.70 -10.84 -11.52
CA ARG A 814 22.93 -10.27 -11.00
C ARG A 814 23.80 -11.36 -10.37
N LEU A 815 25.10 -11.26 -10.58
CA LEU A 815 26.10 -12.11 -9.97
C LEU A 815 27.31 -11.23 -9.64
N GLU A 816 27.88 -11.35 -8.44
CA GLU A 816 29.00 -10.51 -8.00
C GLU A 816 29.88 -11.21 -6.97
N GLY A 817 31.16 -10.79 -6.89
CA GLY A 817 32.06 -11.22 -5.83
C GLY A 817 32.72 -12.59 -6.03
N TYR A 818 32.77 -13.13 -7.24
CA TYR A 818 33.42 -14.42 -7.55
C TYR A 818 34.70 -14.24 -8.37
N ASP A 819 35.53 -15.26 -8.39
CA ASP A 819 36.80 -15.28 -9.16
C ASP A 819 36.56 -15.19 -10.68
N GLN A 820 37.64 -14.87 -11.39
CA GLN A 820 37.61 -14.67 -12.83
C GLN A 820 37.12 -15.91 -13.61
N ALA A 821 37.54 -17.11 -13.22
CA ALA A 821 37.20 -18.34 -13.94
C ALA A 821 35.68 -18.63 -13.79
N PHE A 822 35.19 -18.49 -12.57
CA PHE A 822 33.77 -18.63 -12.30
C PHE A 822 32.91 -17.63 -13.11
N MET A 823 33.33 -16.35 -13.14
CA MET A 823 32.60 -15.31 -13.89
C MET A 823 32.62 -15.58 -15.40
N VAL A 824 33.75 -16.00 -15.97
CA VAL A 824 33.90 -16.42 -17.37
C VAL A 824 32.92 -17.54 -17.73
N HIS A 825 32.88 -18.56 -16.89
CA HIS A 825 31.94 -19.69 -17.09
C HIS A 825 30.46 -19.18 -17.10
N ARG A 826 30.08 -18.27 -16.21
CA ARG A 826 28.70 -17.72 -16.15
C ARG A 826 28.36 -16.83 -17.34
N LEU A 827 29.35 -16.12 -17.87
CA LEU A 827 29.20 -15.35 -19.11
C LEU A 827 28.94 -16.24 -20.34
N ARG A 828 29.57 -17.42 -20.41
CA ARG A 828 29.31 -18.40 -21.46
C ARG A 828 27.87 -18.92 -21.39
N VAL A 829 27.38 -19.22 -20.17
CA VAL A 829 25.96 -19.59 -19.97
C VAL A 829 25.02 -18.48 -20.47
N LEU A 830 25.29 -17.23 -20.08
CA LEU A 830 24.51 -16.08 -20.55
C LEU A 830 24.56 -15.94 -22.07
N GLY A 831 25.72 -16.07 -22.69
CA GLY A 831 25.90 -16.01 -24.15
C GLY A 831 25.01 -17.04 -24.87
N HIS A 832 24.99 -18.29 -24.40
CA HIS A 832 24.13 -19.33 -24.93
C HIS A 832 22.65 -18.98 -24.78
N LEU A 833 22.21 -18.55 -23.59
CA LEU A 833 20.83 -18.14 -23.34
C LEU A 833 20.39 -17.00 -24.26
N LEU A 834 21.26 -15.99 -24.47
CA LEU A 834 20.98 -14.86 -25.36
C LEU A 834 20.61 -15.29 -26.76
N THR A 835 21.30 -16.26 -27.29
CA THR A 835 21.09 -16.75 -28.68
C THR A 835 19.89 -17.68 -28.76
N HIS A 836 19.75 -18.62 -27.81
CA HIS A 836 18.84 -19.76 -27.92
C HIS A 836 17.46 -19.53 -27.23
N THR A 837 17.30 -18.48 -26.41
CA THR A 837 15.98 -18.09 -25.88
C THR A 837 15.21 -17.11 -26.78
N ARG A 838 15.82 -16.73 -27.91
CA ARG A 838 15.17 -15.89 -28.91
C ARG A 838 13.93 -16.58 -29.46
N GLN A 839 12.83 -15.84 -29.50
CA GLN A 839 11.56 -16.31 -30.09
C GLN A 839 10.95 -17.56 -29.42
N LEU A 840 11.49 -18.04 -28.30
CA LEU A 840 10.88 -19.13 -27.54
C LEU A 840 9.51 -18.76 -26.97
N ASP A 841 9.24 -17.48 -26.76
CA ASP A 841 7.91 -16.97 -26.40
C ASP A 841 6.84 -17.37 -27.43
N MET A 842 7.21 -17.58 -28.69
CA MET A 842 6.28 -17.98 -29.75
C MET A 842 5.80 -19.43 -29.60
N VAL A 843 6.58 -20.30 -28.98
CA VAL A 843 6.31 -21.73 -28.81
C VAL A 843 6.04 -22.18 -27.38
N MET A 844 6.29 -21.32 -26.38
CA MET A 844 6.04 -21.58 -24.97
C MET A 844 4.57 -21.33 -24.61
N ASN A 845 3.70 -22.29 -24.94
CA ASN A 845 2.25 -22.17 -24.74
C ASN A 845 1.69 -23.05 -23.62
N ASN A 846 2.48 -24.01 -23.09
CA ASN A 846 2.06 -24.91 -22.02
C ASN A 846 3.28 -25.45 -21.23
N ARG A 847 3.03 -26.08 -20.09
CA ARG A 847 4.06 -26.66 -19.21
C ARG A 847 4.94 -27.72 -19.87
N ALA A 848 4.37 -28.51 -20.79
CA ALA A 848 5.11 -29.57 -21.51
C ALA A 848 6.15 -28.96 -22.47
N SER A 849 5.76 -27.92 -23.22
CA SER A 849 6.66 -27.18 -24.10
C SER A 849 7.78 -26.50 -23.31
N VAL A 850 7.47 -25.85 -22.18
CA VAL A 850 8.48 -25.24 -21.29
C VAL A 850 9.46 -26.29 -20.78
N LYS A 851 9.00 -27.45 -20.33
CA LYS A 851 9.84 -28.55 -19.87
C LYS A 851 10.75 -29.07 -21.00
N HIS A 852 10.21 -29.29 -22.18
CA HIS A 852 10.99 -29.77 -23.35
C HIS A 852 12.13 -28.78 -23.68
N HIS A 853 11.85 -27.50 -23.76
CA HIS A 853 12.86 -26.47 -24.05
C HIS A 853 13.87 -26.33 -22.90
N ARG A 854 13.48 -26.54 -21.62
CA ARG A 854 14.37 -26.58 -20.48
C ARG A 854 15.36 -27.75 -20.60
N ASP A 855 14.84 -28.97 -20.80
CA ASP A 855 15.67 -30.17 -20.89
C ASP A 855 16.68 -30.06 -22.03
N LYS A 856 16.26 -29.53 -23.19
CA LYS A 856 17.15 -29.22 -24.31
C LYS A 856 18.22 -28.19 -23.94
N MET A 857 17.84 -27.08 -23.37
CA MET A 857 18.75 -26.00 -22.96
C MET A 857 19.78 -26.49 -21.96
N MET A 858 19.36 -27.26 -20.97
CA MET A 858 20.26 -27.83 -19.97
C MET A 858 21.22 -28.88 -20.58
N ALA A 859 20.75 -29.67 -21.54
CA ALA A 859 21.63 -30.61 -22.26
C ALA A 859 22.67 -29.86 -23.11
N ASP A 860 22.29 -28.82 -23.83
CA ASP A 860 23.20 -27.98 -24.60
C ASP A 860 24.26 -27.33 -23.70
N LEU A 861 23.83 -26.71 -22.56
CA LEU A 861 24.71 -26.09 -21.57
C LEU A 861 25.69 -27.11 -20.97
N GLN A 862 25.24 -28.31 -20.58
CA GLN A 862 26.10 -29.36 -20.06
C GLN A 862 27.05 -29.90 -21.11
N GLY A 863 26.60 -29.95 -22.37
CA GLY A 863 27.41 -30.49 -23.47
C GLY A 863 28.63 -29.67 -23.82
N PHE A 864 28.55 -28.32 -23.75
CA PHE A 864 29.75 -27.50 -24.04
C PHE A 864 30.56 -27.15 -22.79
N ILE A 865 29.95 -27.14 -21.59
CA ILE A 865 30.67 -26.93 -20.33
C ILE A 865 31.55 -28.13 -19.96
N ARG A 866 31.14 -29.37 -20.31
CA ARG A 866 31.96 -30.60 -20.03
C ARG A 866 33.08 -30.85 -21.03
N ARG A 867 33.20 -30.10 -22.11
CA ARG A 867 34.26 -30.22 -23.10
C ARG A 867 35.54 -29.45 -22.75
N GLU A 868 35.53 -28.76 -21.62
CA GLU A 868 36.70 -28.15 -20.96
C GLU A 868 37.21 -29.03 -19.81
#